data_666cea725d23aa0f346c8b1e325e4d28
#
_entry.id   666cea725d23aa0f346c8b1e325e4d28
#
_cell.length_a   1.000
_cell.length_b   1.000
_cell.length_c   1.000
_cell.angle_alpha   90.00
_cell.angle_beta   90.00
_cell.angle_gamma   90.00
#
_symmetry.space_group_name_H-M   'P 1'
#
loop_
_entity.id
_entity.type
_entity.pdbx_description
1 polymer ?
#
loop_
_entity_poly.entity_id
_entity_poly.type
_entity_poly.pdbx_seq_one_letter_code
_entity_poly.pdbx_strand_id
1 'polypeptide(L)'
;MNKKLIEEWFPTKEISRDAGIEMAYKSAPAYIKHARELGISENIGRNFFDPKIRNLHPWFARRPCSAARAITLASILTDNVNRNLFMDALGWNMKKEAYIQNKYPPLLFYTDPKIDIITNLLIKEEKKLDEVIVCDPMAGGGTIPFETLRLGFRTIAIDYNPVAYIILKATIEYPAKYGKELANRVREEAKKLISYIEKNLGDFYPESTEGYIFARGITCPKCGGHIPLVHNSEIARNYYLGFHFSNEEKHFIPYISKLKTELPHTKRGEIVCPYCGNVMKKYEAYKIWTEKHNKILEDLAKGRINKDEILSTHVVLIRQTKDGYKVADDKDFEAFLKACKQFSDSFGEIKPYLPIDEIPKENEVFEPVKKYGIRYWYQLFNPRQLLSIAYLVRYINERIGAIDSTNDIGKASVLYLALGISRVIDYNSIVTTWKKGTIRDTLGQYARNRKVSYGEAYCEAIVARRNIKWIFETDINKKTQGGIVPVLNEICKRLERLGNKITVIHGDARKLTSYITEKIDLINVDPPYFDTHIYSDISEYFWQILRLSLRKLIDDGYIFGNEKIAKWNTYSQTVPREGELIVRKNINYSKNQNKFDEIWYAEQMLKFFKEAYNALKDDGLLIVWFTHRTLNAWKSIISALYGSNFYVTRIWPVTTELLTRLVAKKNNDVLDRTLIIVARKKLKTKVDMKEHAQKLAYEIADALKEIGTSGKELKTFLYAAIMSSVTVMPLENDSINYCYSKLIPKSLEIAKEIIPIITKKFYGNSNKSFLRGLS
;
A
#
# COMPACT_ATOMS: atom_id res chain seq x y z
N MET A 1 1.45 27.57 -28.19
CA MET A 1 0.84 26.96 -27.00
C MET A 1 1.37 27.66 -25.78
N ASN A 2 0.49 28.11 -24.89
CA ASN A 2 0.92 28.70 -23.62
C ASN A 2 1.52 27.61 -22.72
N LYS A 3 2.65 27.94 -22.08
CA LYS A 3 3.27 27.03 -21.13
C LYS A 3 2.39 26.90 -19.88
N LYS A 4 2.41 25.73 -19.25
CA LYS A 4 1.79 25.50 -17.97
C LYS A 4 2.74 25.88 -16.83
N LEU A 5 2.19 26.26 -15.67
CA LEU A 5 2.96 26.70 -14.51
C LEU A 5 4.04 25.66 -14.11
N ILE A 6 3.68 24.38 -14.12
CA ILE A 6 4.60 23.28 -13.78
C ILE A 6 5.80 23.15 -14.75
N GLU A 7 5.73 23.69 -15.94
CA GLU A 7 6.85 23.67 -16.91
C GLU A 7 7.88 24.75 -16.61
N GLU A 8 7.53 25.80 -15.85
CA GLU A 8 8.42 26.90 -15.50
C GLU A 8 8.75 26.96 -14.02
N TRP A 9 7.75 26.73 -13.15
CA TRP A 9 7.91 26.85 -11.73
C TRP A 9 7.05 25.86 -10.95
N PHE A 10 7.59 25.36 -9.83
CA PHE A 10 6.89 24.54 -8.85
C PHE A 10 7.49 24.76 -7.46
N PRO A 11 6.70 24.87 -6.37
CA PRO A 11 7.20 25.11 -5.02
C PRO A 11 7.75 23.81 -4.39
N THR A 12 8.84 23.31 -4.97
CA THR A 12 9.44 21.99 -4.67
C THR A 12 9.78 21.84 -3.20
N LYS A 13 10.34 22.87 -2.56
CA LYS A 13 10.78 22.85 -1.17
C LYS A 13 9.61 22.76 -0.21
N GLU A 14 8.60 23.61 -0.38
CA GLU A 14 7.41 23.68 0.46
C GLU A 14 6.60 22.38 0.34
N ILE A 15 6.35 21.92 -0.87
CA ILE A 15 5.57 20.71 -1.13
C ILE A 15 6.31 19.46 -0.70
N SER A 16 7.62 19.34 -0.97
CA SER A 16 8.43 18.20 -0.50
C SER A 16 8.45 18.11 1.02
N ARG A 17 8.46 19.24 1.72
CA ARG A 17 8.41 19.28 3.17
C ARG A 17 7.08 18.81 3.73
N ASP A 18 5.97 19.34 3.22
CA ASP A 18 4.62 18.95 3.61
C ASP A 18 4.38 17.46 3.31
N ALA A 19 4.73 17.00 2.11
CA ALA A 19 4.65 15.62 1.68
C ALA A 19 5.48 14.68 2.57
N GLY A 20 6.72 15.04 2.90
CA GLY A 20 7.58 14.26 3.79
C GLY A 20 6.99 14.10 5.20
N ILE A 21 6.35 15.15 5.73
CA ILE A 21 5.66 15.12 7.02
C ILE A 21 4.38 14.28 6.94
N GLU A 22 3.60 14.45 5.88
CA GLU A 22 2.40 13.64 5.61
C GLU A 22 2.71 12.13 5.57
N MET A 23 3.84 11.77 4.94
CA MET A 23 4.30 10.39 4.84
C MET A 23 4.95 9.87 6.13
N ALA A 24 5.42 10.75 7.03
CA ALA A 24 6.01 10.35 8.31
C ALA A 24 4.96 9.66 9.19
N TYR A 25 5.14 8.36 9.37
CA TYR A 25 4.20 7.54 10.13
C TYR A 25 4.35 7.80 11.64
N LYS A 26 3.27 8.25 12.31
CA LYS A 26 3.20 8.39 13.78
C LYS A 26 4.26 9.28 14.44
N SER A 27 4.87 10.20 13.70
CA SER A 27 5.88 11.08 14.29
C SER A 27 5.25 12.39 14.76
N ALA A 28 4.60 12.38 15.93
CA ALA A 28 4.15 13.62 16.57
C ALA A 28 5.23 14.72 16.59
N PRO A 29 6.53 14.43 16.85
CA PRO A 29 7.58 15.43 16.77
C PRO A 29 7.71 16.11 15.40
N ALA A 30 7.52 15.42 14.28
CA ALA A 30 7.60 16.02 12.95
C ALA A 30 6.48 17.04 12.71
N TYR A 31 5.25 16.70 13.12
CA TYR A 31 4.11 17.63 13.04
C TYR A 31 4.29 18.84 13.97
N ILE A 32 4.78 18.63 15.20
CA ILE A 32 5.07 19.70 16.16
C ILE A 32 6.12 20.66 15.59
N LYS A 33 7.22 20.13 15.04
CA LYS A 33 8.26 20.91 14.40
C LYS A 33 7.69 21.76 13.27
N HIS A 34 6.87 21.17 12.39
CA HIS A 34 6.24 21.87 11.27
C HIS A 34 5.27 22.96 11.74
N ALA A 35 4.48 22.70 12.76
CA ALA A 35 3.57 23.69 13.35
C ALA A 35 4.34 24.90 13.91
N ARG A 36 5.45 24.69 14.63
CA ARG A 36 6.32 25.76 15.12
C ARG A 36 6.89 26.61 13.98
N GLU A 37 7.28 25.99 12.89
CA GLU A 37 7.78 26.68 11.69
C GLU A 37 6.71 27.51 10.99
N LEU A 38 5.42 27.20 11.20
CA LEU A 38 4.28 28.00 10.78
C LEU A 38 3.88 29.09 11.80
N GLY A 39 4.68 29.30 12.85
CA GLY A 39 4.41 30.30 13.90
C GLY A 39 3.24 29.93 14.83
N ILE A 40 2.92 28.65 14.98
CA ILE A 40 1.93 28.15 15.91
C ILE A 40 2.56 27.92 17.28
N SER A 41 1.97 28.50 18.35
CA SER A 41 2.55 28.52 19.71
C SER A 41 2.77 27.14 20.33
N GLU A 42 3.63 27.08 21.34
CA GLU A 42 4.21 25.88 21.96
C GLU A 42 3.23 24.92 22.66
N ASN A 43 2.04 25.33 23.00
CA ASN A 43 0.99 24.46 23.58
C ASN A 43 0.29 23.59 22.53
N ILE A 44 1.07 23.11 21.60
CA ILE A 44 0.63 22.14 20.58
C ILE A 44 0.35 20.84 21.31
N GLY A 45 -0.91 20.54 21.57
CA GLY A 45 -1.31 19.30 22.19
C GLY A 45 -0.69 18.12 21.43
N ARG A 46 -0.03 17.21 22.14
CA ARG A 46 0.52 15.95 21.59
C ARG A 46 -0.57 15.04 20.99
N ASN A 47 -1.79 15.51 20.86
CA ASN A 47 -3.02 14.75 20.76
C ASN A 47 -3.87 15.23 19.60
N PHE A 48 -3.35 15.29 18.40
CA PHE A 48 -4.21 15.45 17.24
C PHE A 48 -4.61 14.08 16.66
N PHE A 49 -5.82 14.06 16.17
CA PHE A 49 -6.40 12.94 15.45
C PHE A 49 -5.98 13.02 13.96
N ASP A 50 -5.50 11.90 13.40
CA ASP A 50 -4.99 11.84 12.03
C ASP A 50 -5.74 10.77 11.20
N PRO A 51 -6.96 11.06 10.72
CA PRO A 51 -7.78 10.13 9.94
C PRO A 51 -7.30 10.07 8.48
N LYS A 52 -6.19 9.42 8.21
CA LYS A 52 -5.63 9.33 6.85
C LYS A 52 -6.39 8.36 5.95
N ILE A 53 -6.49 8.68 4.65
CA ILE A 53 -7.12 7.85 3.61
C ILE A 53 -6.63 6.39 3.66
N ARG A 54 -5.34 6.17 3.88
CA ARG A 54 -4.74 4.84 4.01
C ARG A 54 -5.37 3.96 5.10
N ASN A 55 -6.06 4.56 6.07
CA ASN A 55 -6.72 3.83 7.14
C ASN A 55 -8.05 3.21 6.71
N LEU A 56 -8.58 3.49 5.53
CA LEU A 56 -9.71 2.73 4.96
C LEU A 56 -9.28 1.31 4.62
N HIS A 57 -8.22 1.18 3.84
CA HIS A 57 -7.64 -0.11 3.48
C HIS A 57 -6.14 0.04 3.14
N PRO A 58 -5.29 -0.96 3.46
CA PRO A 58 -3.91 -0.97 3.03
C PRO A 58 -3.81 -0.92 1.50
N TRP A 59 -2.99 -0.01 1.00
CA TRP A 59 -2.50 0.00 -0.38
C TRP A 59 -1.07 0.50 -0.35
N PHE A 60 -0.17 -0.22 -1.00
CA PHE A 60 1.25 0.09 -0.95
C PHE A 60 1.59 1.24 -1.88
N ALA A 61 2.61 2.04 -1.50
CA ALA A 61 3.11 3.16 -2.29
C ALA A 61 2.08 4.27 -2.61
N ARG A 62 1.14 4.58 -1.70
CA ARG A 62 0.27 5.76 -1.85
C ARG A 62 1.11 7.04 -1.92
N ARG A 63 0.72 7.96 -2.79
CA ARG A 63 1.36 9.28 -2.92
C ARG A 63 0.86 10.25 -1.85
N PRO A 64 1.67 11.26 -1.45
CA PRO A 64 1.18 12.31 -0.53
C PRO A 64 0.14 13.20 -1.21
N CYS A 65 -0.92 13.54 -0.48
CA CYS A 65 -2.01 14.38 -0.95
C CYS A 65 -1.55 15.79 -1.31
N SER A 66 -0.64 16.36 -0.52
CA SER A 66 -0.07 17.68 -0.76
C SER A 66 0.62 17.78 -2.12
N ALA A 67 1.43 16.79 -2.47
CA ALA A 67 2.10 16.75 -3.76
C ALA A 67 1.11 16.51 -4.90
N ALA A 68 0.16 15.57 -4.73
CA ALA A 68 -0.86 15.30 -5.75
C ALA A 68 -1.68 16.55 -6.09
N ARG A 69 -2.14 17.30 -5.08
CA ARG A 69 -2.88 18.55 -5.27
C ARG A 69 -2.06 19.61 -6.02
N ALA A 70 -0.85 19.86 -5.53
CA ALA A 70 -0.01 20.93 -6.09
C ALA A 70 0.40 20.64 -7.54
N ILE A 71 0.82 19.40 -7.84
CA ILE A 71 1.21 18.97 -9.18
C ILE A 71 0.02 19.08 -10.13
N THR A 72 -1.15 18.56 -9.74
CA THR A 72 -2.36 18.64 -10.57
C THR A 72 -2.72 20.07 -10.91
N LEU A 73 -2.78 20.97 -9.89
CA LEU A 73 -3.15 22.39 -10.13
C LEU A 73 -2.11 23.11 -10.99
N ALA A 74 -0.80 22.91 -10.72
CA ALA A 74 0.28 23.53 -11.51
C ALA A 74 0.31 23.05 -12.98
N SER A 75 -0.22 21.83 -13.24
CA SER A 75 -0.30 21.25 -14.58
C SER A 75 -1.47 21.79 -15.41
N ILE A 76 -2.46 22.41 -14.78
CA ILE A 76 -3.64 22.99 -15.47
C ILE A 76 -3.46 24.47 -15.72
N LEU A 77 -2.96 25.22 -14.73
CA LEU A 77 -2.79 26.68 -14.82
C LEU A 77 -1.61 27.06 -15.71
N THR A 78 -1.70 28.22 -16.37
CA THR A 78 -0.62 28.78 -17.20
C THR A 78 0.49 29.40 -16.36
N ASP A 79 1.66 29.61 -16.94
CA ASP A 79 2.87 30.10 -16.29
C ASP A 79 2.80 31.58 -15.83
N ASN A 80 1.83 32.33 -16.30
CA ASN A 80 1.60 33.73 -15.94
C ASN A 80 0.89 33.90 -14.58
N VAL A 81 0.50 32.81 -13.92
CA VAL A 81 -0.18 32.87 -12.62
C VAL A 81 0.77 33.34 -11.52
N ASN A 82 0.29 34.29 -10.70
CA ASN A 82 1.03 34.77 -9.52
C ASN A 82 1.27 33.61 -8.54
N ARG A 83 2.52 33.41 -8.11
CA ARG A 83 2.95 32.31 -7.24
C ARG A 83 2.27 32.30 -5.88
N ASN A 84 2.06 33.49 -5.27
CA ASN A 84 1.36 33.59 -3.98
C ASN A 84 -0.11 33.22 -4.13
N LEU A 85 -0.75 33.62 -5.23
CA LEU A 85 -2.13 33.29 -5.53
C LEU A 85 -2.30 31.79 -5.81
N PHE A 86 -1.30 31.15 -6.45
CA PHE A 86 -1.26 29.70 -6.59
C PHE A 86 -1.20 28.99 -5.23
N MET A 87 -0.33 29.44 -4.32
CA MET A 87 -0.22 28.87 -2.97
C MET A 87 -1.50 29.05 -2.17
N ASP A 88 -2.17 30.19 -2.32
CA ASP A 88 -3.45 30.42 -1.68
C ASP A 88 -4.56 29.55 -2.26
N ALA A 89 -4.61 29.38 -3.58
CA ALA A 89 -5.52 28.45 -4.27
C ALA A 89 -5.39 27.01 -3.77
N LEU A 90 -4.18 26.55 -3.43
CA LEU A 90 -3.95 25.25 -2.81
C LEU A 90 -4.54 25.12 -1.39
N GLY A 91 -4.90 26.23 -0.73
CA GLY A 91 -5.24 26.27 0.69
C GLY A 91 -4.02 26.25 1.62
N TRP A 92 -2.83 26.64 1.12
CA TRP A 92 -1.58 26.61 1.89
C TRP A 92 -1.64 27.50 3.12
N ASN A 93 -2.17 28.69 2.98
CA ASN A 93 -2.25 29.68 4.05
C ASN A 93 -3.27 29.32 5.15
N MET A 94 -4.20 28.39 4.87
CA MET A 94 -5.21 27.93 5.82
C MET A 94 -4.70 26.83 6.79
N LYS A 95 -3.46 26.35 6.65
CA LYS A 95 -2.95 25.25 7.48
C LYS A 95 -2.87 25.61 8.96
N LYS A 96 -2.59 26.85 9.28
CA LYS A 96 -2.54 27.36 10.66
C LYS A 96 -3.92 27.33 11.32
N GLU A 97 -4.93 27.85 10.65
CA GLU A 97 -6.33 27.89 11.12
C GLU A 97 -6.89 26.47 11.28
N ALA A 98 -6.66 25.59 10.32
CA ALA A 98 -7.09 24.19 10.38
C ALA A 98 -6.50 23.46 11.59
N TYR A 99 -5.24 23.75 11.93
CA TYR A 99 -4.63 23.22 13.14
C TYR A 99 -5.27 23.77 14.41
N ILE A 100 -5.46 25.10 14.52
CA ILE A 100 -6.00 25.76 15.71
C ILE A 100 -7.45 25.32 15.96
N GLN A 101 -8.29 25.36 14.92
CA GLN A 101 -9.73 25.10 15.03
C GLN A 101 -10.04 23.62 15.23
N ASN A 102 -9.37 22.75 14.48
CA ASN A 102 -9.74 21.34 14.40
C ASN A 102 -8.74 20.41 15.11
N LYS A 103 -7.64 20.94 15.62
CA LYS A 103 -6.53 20.14 16.22
C LYS A 103 -5.97 19.07 15.28
N TYR A 104 -6.06 19.31 13.96
CA TYR A 104 -5.50 18.47 12.94
C TYR A 104 -4.03 18.83 12.67
N PRO A 105 -3.22 17.90 12.11
CA PRO A 105 -1.90 18.25 11.64
C PRO A 105 -1.95 19.41 10.62
N PRO A 106 -0.98 20.36 10.64
CA PRO A 106 -0.96 21.50 9.71
C PRO A 106 -0.46 21.08 8.32
N LEU A 107 -1.23 20.23 7.63
CA LEU A 107 -0.95 19.67 6.32
C LEU A 107 -2.04 20.07 5.32
N LEU A 108 -1.69 20.13 4.03
CA LEU A 108 -2.62 20.44 2.95
C LEU A 108 -3.81 19.47 2.89
N PHE A 109 -3.66 18.24 3.29
CA PHE A 109 -4.77 17.29 3.40
C PHE A 109 -5.94 17.84 4.23
N TYR A 110 -5.66 18.57 5.32
CA TYR A 110 -6.67 19.09 6.25
C TYR A 110 -7.19 20.47 5.90
N THR A 111 -6.68 21.09 4.83
CA THR A 111 -7.20 22.35 4.27
C THR A 111 -7.94 22.07 2.97
N ASP A 112 -8.93 22.87 2.66
CA ASP A 112 -9.63 22.78 1.39
C ASP A 112 -9.02 23.73 0.36
N PRO A 113 -8.93 23.32 -0.93
CA PRO A 113 -8.55 24.22 -2.00
C PRO A 113 -9.54 25.39 -2.09
N LYS A 114 -9.08 26.55 -2.51
CA LYS A 114 -9.90 27.75 -2.73
C LYS A 114 -10.51 27.70 -4.14
N ILE A 115 -11.67 27.07 -4.26
CA ILE A 115 -12.35 26.85 -5.56
C ILE A 115 -12.69 28.16 -6.26
N ASP A 116 -13.06 29.19 -5.52
CA ASP A 116 -13.30 30.56 -6.02
C ASP A 116 -12.05 31.12 -6.71
N ILE A 117 -10.88 31.01 -6.08
CA ILE A 117 -9.61 31.45 -6.66
C ILE A 117 -9.29 30.66 -7.92
N ILE A 118 -9.39 29.30 -7.85
CA ILE A 118 -9.14 28.43 -8.99
C ILE A 118 -10.06 28.78 -10.16
N THR A 119 -11.35 28.98 -9.90
CA THR A 119 -12.33 29.34 -10.92
C THR A 119 -11.97 30.69 -11.57
N ASN A 120 -11.60 31.69 -10.78
CA ASN A 120 -11.20 33.00 -11.29
C ASN A 120 -9.92 32.94 -12.13
N LEU A 121 -8.96 32.06 -11.77
CA LEU A 121 -7.76 31.85 -12.55
C LEU A 121 -8.07 31.19 -13.91
N LEU A 122 -8.95 30.19 -13.92
CA LEU A 122 -9.37 29.52 -15.15
C LEU A 122 -10.18 30.42 -16.09
N ILE A 123 -11.07 31.26 -15.54
CA ILE A 123 -11.84 32.24 -16.34
C ILE A 123 -10.90 33.22 -17.09
N LYS A 124 -9.79 33.62 -16.46
CA LYS A 124 -8.76 34.44 -17.13
C LYS A 124 -8.07 33.72 -18.28
N GLU A 125 -8.12 32.43 -18.31
CA GLU A 125 -7.60 31.54 -19.35
C GLU A 125 -8.70 31.07 -20.32
N GLU A 126 -9.89 31.66 -20.27
CA GLU A 126 -11.08 31.33 -21.07
C GLU A 126 -11.52 29.86 -20.88
N LYS A 127 -11.31 29.30 -19.69
CA LYS A 127 -11.69 27.93 -19.31
C LYS A 127 -12.69 27.92 -18.18
N LYS A 128 -13.58 26.91 -18.19
CA LYS A 128 -14.49 26.67 -17.08
C LYS A 128 -14.01 25.48 -16.26
N LEU A 129 -14.24 25.55 -14.95
CA LEU A 129 -13.83 24.52 -14.00
C LEU A 129 -14.37 23.12 -14.38
N ASP A 130 -15.62 23.05 -14.83
CA ASP A 130 -16.32 21.80 -15.19
C ASP A 130 -15.90 21.23 -16.56
N GLU A 131 -15.13 21.99 -17.35
CA GLU A 131 -14.59 21.54 -18.64
C GLU A 131 -13.20 20.91 -18.52
N VAL A 132 -12.54 21.10 -17.36
CA VAL A 132 -11.22 20.50 -17.11
C VAL A 132 -11.37 19.04 -16.74
N ILE A 133 -10.77 18.15 -17.54
CA ILE A 133 -10.77 16.69 -17.34
C ILE A 133 -9.38 16.23 -17.00
N VAL A 134 -9.26 15.55 -15.85
CA VAL A 134 -8.00 14.94 -15.39
C VAL A 134 -8.19 13.44 -15.22
N CYS A 135 -7.26 12.66 -15.73
CA CYS A 135 -7.28 11.19 -15.64
C CYS A 135 -6.04 10.67 -14.92
N ASP A 136 -6.28 9.73 -13.99
CA ASP A 136 -5.25 8.84 -13.46
C ASP A 136 -5.58 7.39 -13.89
N PRO A 137 -4.88 6.87 -14.91
CA PRO A 137 -5.17 5.56 -15.47
C PRO A 137 -4.55 4.37 -14.71
N MET A 138 -3.80 4.63 -13.63
CA MET A 138 -3.21 3.63 -12.74
C MET A 138 -3.36 4.09 -11.27
N ALA A 139 -4.60 4.38 -10.88
CA ALA A 139 -4.93 5.19 -9.72
C ALA A 139 -4.64 4.53 -8.36
N GLY A 140 -4.45 3.21 -8.29
CA GLY A 140 -4.06 2.48 -7.10
C GLY A 140 -4.90 2.81 -5.87
N GLY A 141 -4.28 3.43 -4.88
CA GLY A 141 -4.95 3.87 -3.66
C GLY A 141 -5.78 5.14 -3.77
N GLY A 142 -5.81 5.80 -4.94
CA GLY A 142 -6.71 6.90 -5.23
C GLY A 142 -6.26 8.29 -4.75
N THR A 143 -5.00 8.51 -4.41
CA THR A 143 -4.56 9.81 -3.87
C THR A 143 -4.61 10.93 -4.91
N ILE A 144 -4.11 10.66 -6.13
CA ILE A 144 -4.14 11.65 -7.22
C ILE A 144 -5.58 12.02 -7.58
N PRO A 145 -6.47 11.06 -7.92
CA PRO A 145 -7.85 11.41 -8.25
C PRO A 145 -8.63 12.01 -7.07
N PHE A 146 -8.32 11.66 -5.82
CA PHE A 146 -8.92 12.28 -4.63
C PHE A 146 -8.63 13.78 -4.56
N GLU A 147 -7.37 14.18 -4.73
CA GLU A 147 -7.00 15.59 -4.69
C GLU A 147 -7.42 16.34 -5.97
N THR A 148 -7.44 15.66 -7.12
CA THR A 148 -7.99 16.20 -8.37
C THR A 148 -9.47 16.60 -8.21
N LEU A 149 -10.27 15.69 -7.64
CA LEU A 149 -11.69 15.93 -7.40
C LEU A 149 -11.90 17.09 -6.40
N ARG A 150 -11.07 17.20 -5.37
CA ARG A 150 -11.10 18.30 -4.40
C ARG A 150 -10.77 19.65 -5.02
N LEU A 151 -9.96 19.70 -6.08
CA LEU A 151 -9.73 20.90 -6.88
C LEU A 151 -10.95 21.30 -7.74
N GLY A 152 -12.00 20.49 -7.74
CA GLY A 152 -13.24 20.74 -8.46
C GLY A 152 -13.24 20.27 -9.91
N PHE A 153 -12.20 19.57 -10.37
CA PHE A 153 -12.08 19.08 -11.75
C PHE A 153 -12.87 17.80 -11.99
N ARG A 154 -13.29 17.58 -13.25
CA ARG A 154 -13.82 16.29 -13.69
C ARG A 154 -12.68 15.28 -13.63
N THR A 155 -12.91 14.20 -12.89
CA THR A 155 -11.88 13.23 -12.51
C THR A 155 -12.22 11.85 -13.04
N ILE A 156 -11.27 11.21 -13.71
CA ILE A 156 -11.37 9.83 -14.17
C ILE A 156 -10.28 9.03 -13.49
N ALA A 157 -10.67 7.98 -12.75
CA ALA A 157 -9.75 7.08 -12.05
C ALA A 157 -9.91 5.67 -12.59
N ILE A 158 -8.81 5.08 -13.10
CA ILE A 158 -8.82 3.73 -13.66
C ILE A 158 -7.80 2.88 -12.91
N ASP A 159 -8.12 1.63 -12.65
CA ASP A 159 -7.13 0.66 -12.19
C ASP A 159 -7.45 -0.75 -12.70
N TYR A 160 -6.39 -1.49 -13.00
CA TYR A 160 -6.48 -2.87 -13.47
C TYR A 160 -6.71 -3.87 -12.33
N ASN A 161 -6.24 -3.54 -11.12
CA ASN A 161 -6.33 -4.40 -9.97
C ASN A 161 -7.72 -4.29 -9.30
N PRO A 162 -8.46 -5.40 -9.10
CA PRO A 162 -9.82 -5.37 -8.55
C PRO A 162 -9.87 -4.83 -7.11
N VAL A 163 -8.81 -5.06 -6.32
CA VAL A 163 -8.74 -4.52 -4.96
C VAL A 163 -8.55 -3.00 -4.98
N ALA A 164 -7.68 -2.50 -5.88
CA ALA A 164 -7.53 -1.06 -6.10
C ALA A 164 -8.86 -0.43 -6.56
N TYR A 165 -9.56 -1.04 -7.51
CA TYR A 165 -10.86 -0.58 -7.96
C TYR A 165 -11.88 -0.47 -6.81
N ILE A 166 -11.98 -1.48 -5.95
CA ILE A 166 -12.84 -1.44 -4.75
C ILE A 166 -12.42 -0.31 -3.80
N ILE A 167 -11.11 -0.10 -3.62
CA ILE A 167 -10.57 0.98 -2.81
C ILE A 167 -10.92 2.35 -3.42
N LEU A 168 -10.87 2.51 -4.73
CA LEU A 168 -11.24 3.75 -5.43
C LEU A 168 -12.74 4.05 -5.24
N LYS A 169 -13.62 3.06 -5.38
CA LYS A 169 -15.04 3.19 -5.06
C LYS A 169 -15.24 3.71 -3.63
N ALA A 170 -14.57 3.09 -2.66
CA ALA A 170 -14.68 3.44 -1.24
C ALA A 170 -14.00 4.77 -0.87
N THR A 171 -12.92 5.14 -1.55
CA THR A 171 -12.17 6.35 -1.19
C THR A 171 -12.73 7.60 -1.86
N ILE A 172 -13.29 7.47 -3.06
CA ILE A 172 -13.62 8.62 -3.91
C ILE A 172 -15.08 8.61 -4.35
N GLU A 173 -15.52 7.58 -5.07
CA GLU A 173 -16.82 7.61 -5.72
C GLU A 173 -18.00 7.65 -4.75
N TYR A 174 -18.07 6.69 -3.82
CA TYR A 174 -19.19 6.62 -2.87
C TYR A 174 -19.21 7.80 -1.89
N PRO A 175 -18.07 8.26 -1.34
CA PRO A 175 -18.05 9.46 -0.51
C PRO A 175 -18.51 10.72 -1.26
N ALA A 176 -18.11 10.88 -2.52
CA ALA A 176 -18.53 12.01 -3.34
C ALA A 176 -20.02 11.95 -3.69
N LYS A 177 -20.55 10.74 -3.97
CA LYS A 177 -21.96 10.52 -4.36
C LYS A 177 -22.93 10.64 -3.18
N TYR A 178 -22.58 10.06 -2.02
CA TYR A 178 -23.51 9.90 -0.90
C TYR A 178 -23.19 10.74 0.33
N GLY A 179 -22.00 11.35 0.40
CA GLY A 179 -21.63 12.27 1.46
C GLY A 179 -21.80 11.74 2.88
N LYS A 180 -22.27 12.61 3.78
CA LYS A 180 -22.43 12.33 5.22
C LYS A 180 -23.40 11.15 5.52
N GLU A 181 -24.40 10.94 4.67
CA GLU A 181 -25.37 9.87 4.85
C GLU A 181 -24.67 8.50 4.80
N LEU A 182 -23.75 8.30 3.87
CA LEU A 182 -22.93 7.10 3.79
C LEU A 182 -22.14 6.84 5.06
N ALA A 183 -21.48 7.87 5.60
CA ALA A 183 -20.69 7.74 6.82
C ALA A 183 -21.55 7.32 8.03
N ASN A 184 -22.76 7.88 8.14
CA ASN A 184 -23.72 7.50 9.16
C ASN A 184 -24.19 6.05 8.99
N ARG A 185 -24.52 5.65 7.76
CA ARG A 185 -24.96 4.29 7.46
C ARG A 185 -23.86 3.26 7.76
N VAL A 186 -22.63 3.53 7.35
CA VAL A 186 -21.48 2.64 7.67
C VAL A 186 -21.27 2.53 9.18
N ARG A 187 -21.45 3.62 9.93
CA ARG A 187 -21.36 3.59 11.41
C ARG A 187 -22.41 2.66 12.03
N GLU A 188 -23.65 2.73 11.56
CA GLU A 188 -24.74 1.87 12.04
C GLU A 188 -24.47 0.40 11.71
N GLU A 189 -24.11 0.11 10.46
CA GLU A 189 -23.81 -1.26 10.03
C GLU A 189 -22.57 -1.84 10.74
N ALA A 190 -21.55 -1.02 11.00
CA ALA A 190 -20.38 -1.43 11.78
C ALA A 190 -20.75 -1.80 13.22
N LYS A 191 -21.63 -1.04 13.89
CA LYS A 191 -22.12 -1.37 15.22
C LYS A 191 -22.86 -2.71 15.25
N LYS A 192 -23.72 -2.97 14.25
CA LYS A 192 -24.43 -4.25 14.11
C LYS A 192 -23.46 -5.40 13.93
N LEU A 193 -22.46 -5.25 13.05
CA LEU A 193 -21.41 -6.24 12.85
C LEU A 193 -20.63 -6.51 14.14
N ILE A 194 -20.21 -5.47 14.86
CA ILE A 194 -19.47 -5.61 16.13
C ILE A 194 -20.31 -6.39 17.15
N SER A 195 -21.59 -6.05 17.31
CA SER A 195 -22.49 -6.75 18.24
C SER A 195 -22.72 -8.20 17.84
N TYR A 196 -22.89 -8.48 16.54
CA TYR A 196 -23.02 -9.84 16.02
C TYR A 196 -21.77 -10.68 16.33
N ILE A 197 -20.60 -10.14 16.07
CA ILE A 197 -19.32 -10.85 16.30
C ILE A 197 -19.05 -11.06 17.80
N GLU A 198 -19.35 -10.08 18.64
CA GLU A 198 -19.21 -10.21 20.09
C GLU A 198 -20.13 -11.32 20.64
N LYS A 199 -21.38 -11.38 20.16
CA LYS A 199 -22.35 -12.43 20.54
C LYS A 199 -21.92 -13.83 20.10
N ASN A 200 -21.41 -13.98 18.86
CA ASN A 200 -21.16 -15.29 18.27
C ASN A 200 -19.75 -15.82 18.49
N LEU A 201 -18.76 -14.95 18.75
CA LEU A 201 -17.36 -15.35 18.93
C LEU A 201 -16.82 -15.02 20.34
N GLY A 202 -17.54 -14.25 21.15
CA GLY A 202 -17.07 -13.80 22.46
C GLY A 202 -16.67 -14.94 23.40
N ASP A 203 -17.44 -16.02 23.38
CA ASP A 203 -17.25 -17.21 24.23
C ASP A 203 -16.00 -18.04 23.89
N PHE A 204 -15.37 -17.79 22.74
CA PHE A 204 -14.12 -18.45 22.34
C PHE A 204 -12.88 -17.73 22.85
N TYR A 205 -13.05 -16.73 23.71
CA TYR A 205 -11.98 -15.94 24.32
C TYR A 205 -12.34 -15.64 25.78
N PRO A 206 -11.47 -15.93 26.75
CA PRO A 206 -11.65 -15.48 28.13
C PRO A 206 -11.86 -13.97 28.23
N GLU A 207 -12.58 -13.54 29.25
CA GLU A 207 -12.81 -12.11 29.50
C GLU A 207 -11.49 -11.33 29.61
N SER A 208 -11.53 -10.03 29.28
CA SER A 208 -10.38 -9.12 29.31
C SER A 208 -9.21 -9.47 28.36
N THR A 209 -9.30 -10.50 27.54
CA THR A 209 -8.27 -10.84 26.55
C THR A 209 -8.25 -9.82 25.42
N GLU A 210 -7.04 -9.37 25.04
CA GLU A 210 -6.80 -8.45 23.93
C GLU A 210 -6.03 -9.07 22.76
N GLY A 211 -5.26 -10.13 23.02
CA GLY A 211 -4.48 -10.85 22.03
C GLY A 211 -3.74 -12.04 22.61
N TYR A 212 -3.24 -12.88 21.72
CA TYR A 212 -2.42 -14.04 22.07
C TYR A 212 -1.10 -14.06 21.29
N ILE A 213 -0.08 -14.64 21.94
CA ILE A 213 1.13 -15.11 21.28
C ILE A 213 1.11 -16.64 21.31
N PHE A 214 1.20 -17.24 20.15
CA PHE A 214 1.32 -18.69 19.94
C PHE A 214 2.73 -19.05 19.56
N ALA A 215 3.24 -20.16 20.10
CA ALA A 215 4.39 -20.83 19.49
C ALA A 215 3.94 -21.95 18.54
N ARG A 216 4.75 -22.23 17.55
CA ARG A 216 4.68 -23.48 16.82
C ARG A 216 5.27 -24.58 17.66
N GLY A 217 4.46 -25.57 18.05
CA GLY A 217 4.92 -26.73 18.82
C GLY A 217 5.32 -27.89 17.90
N ILE A 218 6.49 -28.47 18.13
CA ILE A 218 6.93 -29.69 17.44
C ILE A 218 7.32 -30.78 18.44
N THR A 219 7.27 -32.01 18.00
CA THR A 219 7.75 -33.16 18.76
C THR A 219 9.13 -33.54 18.25
N CYS A 220 10.10 -33.72 19.15
CA CYS A 220 11.43 -34.14 18.77
C CYS A 220 11.39 -35.56 18.16
N PRO A 221 11.91 -35.78 16.93
CA PRO A 221 11.84 -37.07 16.28
C PRO A 221 12.69 -38.14 16.98
N LYS A 222 13.68 -37.72 17.81
CA LYS A 222 14.58 -38.66 18.52
C LYS A 222 14.04 -39.09 19.88
N CYS A 223 13.48 -38.18 20.68
CA CYS A 223 13.11 -38.50 22.06
C CYS A 223 11.63 -38.28 22.39
N GLY A 224 10.80 -37.80 21.44
CA GLY A 224 9.41 -37.53 21.64
C GLY A 224 9.12 -36.23 22.46
N GLY A 225 10.13 -35.51 22.92
CA GLY A 225 9.97 -34.32 23.74
C GLY A 225 9.35 -33.14 22.98
N HIS A 226 8.57 -32.37 23.71
CA HIS A 226 7.80 -31.21 23.16
C HIS A 226 8.66 -29.97 23.11
N ILE A 227 8.78 -29.32 21.94
CA ILE A 227 9.62 -28.13 21.73
C ILE A 227 8.78 -26.98 21.23
N PRO A 228 8.66 -25.87 21.98
CA PRO A 228 8.02 -24.64 21.51
C PRO A 228 8.99 -23.86 20.64
N LEU A 229 8.65 -23.57 19.40
CA LEU A 229 9.47 -22.74 18.54
C LEU A 229 9.26 -21.25 18.89
N VAL A 230 10.24 -20.65 19.55
CA VAL A 230 10.28 -19.23 19.90
C VAL A 230 11.72 -18.75 19.76
N HIS A 231 11.94 -17.68 19.01
CA HIS A 231 13.28 -17.12 18.76
C HIS A 231 13.58 -15.87 19.59
N ASN A 232 12.55 -15.09 19.94
CA ASN A 232 12.70 -13.85 20.69
C ASN A 232 11.97 -13.96 22.02
N SER A 233 12.69 -13.77 23.12
CA SER A 233 12.09 -13.76 24.45
C SER A 233 11.38 -12.43 24.76
N GLU A 234 11.67 -11.31 24.10
CA GLU A 234 11.06 -10.00 24.40
C GLU A 234 9.58 -9.97 24.00
N ILE A 235 8.69 -9.96 25.00
CA ILE A 235 7.24 -9.76 24.83
C ILE A 235 6.95 -8.26 24.67
N ALA A 236 7.41 -7.48 25.63
CA ALA A 236 7.29 -6.03 25.68
C ALA A 236 8.42 -5.44 26.51
N ARG A 237 8.48 -4.11 26.64
CA ARG A 237 9.46 -3.47 27.52
C ARG A 237 9.33 -4.04 28.95
N ASN A 238 10.41 -4.63 29.47
CA ASN A 238 10.49 -5.27 30.78
C ASN A 238 9.59 -6.52 30.96
N TYR A 239 9.25 -7.21 29.86
CA TYR A 239 8.54 -8.48 29.90
C TYR A 239 9.22 -9.47 28.93
N TYR A 240 9.70 -10.57 29.46
CA TYR A 240 10.44 -11.60 28.73
C TYR A 240 9.86 -12.98 28.98
N LEU A 241 9.72 -13.78 27.92
CA LEU A 241 9.28 -15.17 27.97
C LEU A 241 10.47 -16.08 28.26
N GLY A 242 10.32 -17.01 29.21
CA GLY A 242 11.25 -18.11 29.46
C GLY A 242 10.52 -19.44 29.55
N PHE A 243 11.30 -20.53 29.62
CA PHE A 243 10.79 -21.89 29.72
C PHE A 243 11.57 -22.68 30.76
N HIS A 244 10.86 -23.43 31.60
CA HIS A 244 11.38 -24.54 32.37
C HIS A 244 11.13 -25.84 31.62
N PHE A 245 12.14 -26.68 31.41
CA PHE A 245 12.06 -27.92 30.68
C PHE A 245 12.21 -29.11 31.66
N SER A 246 11.19 -29.99 31.71
CA SER A 246 11.23 -31.26 32.49
C SER A 246 11.74 -32.39 31.63
N ASN A 247 12.86 -33.00 32.03
CA ASN A 247 13.42 -34.13 31.32
C ASN A 247 12.61 -35.42 31.51
N GLU A 248 11.91 -35.56 32.63
CA GLU A 248 11.05 -36.72 32.95
C GLU A 248 9.79 -36.70 32.09
N GLU A 249 9.06 -35.58 32.12
CA GLU A 249 7.80 -35.41 31.39
C GLU A 249 8.01 -35.08 29.92
N LYS A 250 9.22 -34.70 29.53
CA LYS A 250 9.57 -34.22 28.17
C LYS A 250 8.65 -33.09 27.71
N HIS A 251 8.28 -32.25 28.66
CA HIS A 251 7.38 -31.13 28.50
C HIS A 251 8.03 -29.83 29.03
N PHE A 252 7.44 -28.68 28.71
CA PHE A 252 7.92 -27.35 29.11
C PHE A 252 6.82 -26.55 29.82
N ILE A 253 7.24 -25.69 30.75
CA ILE A 253 6.38 -24.74 31.45
C ILE A 253 6.86 -23.33 31.09
N PRO A 254 6.04 -22.50 30.38
CA PRO A 254 6.40 -21.14 30.10
C PRO A 254 6.27 -20.25 31.35
N TYR A 255 7.13 -19.22 31.44
CA TYR A 255 7.01 -18.20 32.47
C TYR A 255 7.35 -16.81 31.94
N ILE A 256 6.91 -15.76 32.63
CA ILE A 256 7.21 -14.35 32.31
C ILE A 256 8.20 -13.82 33.34
N SER A 257 9.29 -13.19 32.85
CA SER A 257 10.31 -12.52 33.66
C SER A 257 10.37 -11.02 33.38
N LYS A 258 10.78 -10.24 34.36
CA LYS A 258 11.15 -8.82 34.17
C LYS A 258 12.58 -8.66 33.66
N LEU A 259 13.42 -9.66 33.86
CA LEU A 259 14.77 -9.75 33.34
C LEU A 259 14.80 -10.53 32.04
N LYS A 260 15.74 -10.16 31.16
CA LYS A 260 15.92 -10.85 29.89
C LYS A 260 16.24 -12.33 30.10
N THR A 261 15.48 -13.19 29.46
CA THR A 261 15.64 -14.66 29.49
C THR A 261 16.40 -15.14 28.27
N GLU A 262 17.05 -16.28 28.41
CA GLU A 262 17.67 -17.01 27.30
C GLU A 262 16.74 -18.10 26.78
N LEU A 263 16.83 -18.37 25.48
CA LEU A 263 16.09 -19.43 24.79
C LEU A 263 17.10 -20.42 24.16
N PRO A 264 17.68 -21.35 24.95
CA PRO A 264 18.80 -22.20 24.51
C PRO A 264 18.41 -23.20 23.43
N HIS A 265 17.14 -23.51 23.29
CA HIS A 265 16.60 -24.45 22.30
C HIS A 265 16.43 -23.85 20.91
N THR A 266 16.60 -22.53 20.73
CA THR A 266 16.53 -21.89 19.41
C THR A 266 17.80 -21.10 19.13
N LYS A 267 18.63 -21.60 18.21
CA LYS A 267 19.83 -20.93 17.71
C LYS A 267 19.59 -20.38 16.31
N ARG A 268 20.52 -19.56 15.81
CA ARG A 268 20.41 -19.03 14.45
C ARG A 268 20.48 -20.16 13.42
N GLY A 269 19.33 -20.47 12.78
CA GLY A 269 19.23 -21.51 11.75
C GLY A 269 18.97 -22.94 12.26
N GLU A 270 19.01 -23.17 13.57
CA GLU A 270 18.89 -24.49 14.18
C GLU A 270 17.92 -24.50 15.37
N ILE A 271 17.32 -25.64 15.61
CA ILE A 271 16.50 -25.96 16.78
C ILE A 271 17.19 -27.09 17.53
N VAL A 272 17.48 -26.89 18.80
CA VAL A 272 18.11 -27.86 19.69
C VAL A 272 17.06 -28.41 20.64
N CYS A 273 16.89 -29.74 20.67
CA CYS A 273 15.99 -30.38 21.62
C CYS A 273 16.49 -30.16 23.06
N PRO A 274 15.72 -29.51 23.95
CA PRO A 274 16.17 -29.24 25.31
C PRO A 274 16.30 -30.48 26.18
N TYR A 275 15.78 -31.65 25.75
CA TYR A 275 15.75 -32.91 26.51
C TYR A 275 16.86 -33.88 26.12
N CYS A 276 17.19 -33.98 24.84
CA CYS A 276 18.17 -34.95 24.36
C CYS A 276 19.30 -34.34 23.52
N GLY A 277 19.35 -33.04 23.37
CA GLY A 277 20.38 -32.34 22.59
C GLY A 277 20.32 -32.53 21.08
N ASN A 278 19.32 -33.26 20.55
CA ASN A 278 19.18 -33.45 19.09
C ASN A 278 19.05 -32.11 18.38
N VAL A 279 19.83 -31.89 17.33
CA VAL A 279 19.85 -30.67 16.53
C VAL A 279 19.11 -30.89 15.22
N MET A 280 18.17 -30.03 14.91
CA MET A 280 17.40 -30.02 13.68
C MET A 280 17.61 -28.67 12.94
N LYS A 281 17.65 -28.70 11.61
CA LYS A 281 17.59 -27.48 10.84
C LYS A 281 16.23 -26.81 11.02
N LYS A 282 16.21 -25.49 11.11
CA LYS A 282 14.99 -24.69 11.24
C LYS A 282 13.97 -25.01 10.14
N TYR A 283 14.44 -25.27 8.92
CA TYR A 283 13.60 -25.68 7.79
C TYR A 283 12.82 -26.97 8.09
N GLU A 284 13.49 -27.98 8.63
CA GLU A 284 12.89 -29.29 8.97
C GLU A 284 11.82 -29.12 10.07
N ALA A 285 12.17 -28.37 11.12
CA ALA A 285 11.23 -28.07 12.22
C ALA A 285 9.93 -27.38 11.74
N TYR A 286 10.07 -26.44 10.83
CA TYR A 286 8.91 -25.73 10.27
C TYR A 286 8.07 -26.62 9.35
N LYS A 287 8.71 -27.50 8.59
CA LYS A 287 8.02 -28.46 7.74
C LYS A 287 7.20 -29.45 8.58
N ILE A 288 7.79 -30.00 9.64
CA ILE A 288 7.11 -30.91 10.60
C ILE A 288 5.88 -30.19 11.18
N TRP A 289 6.03 -28.94 11.63
CA TRP A 289 4.91 -28.18 12.16
C TRP A 289 3.80 -27.96 11.12
N THR A 290 4.17 -27.59 9.90
CA THR A 290 3.21 -27.27 8.84
C THR A 290 2.41 -28.53 8.42
N GLU A 291 3.07 -29.70 8.36
CA GLU A 291 2.41 -30.96 8.06
C GLU A 291 1.37 -31.31 9.14
N LYS A 292 1.71 -31.14 10.43
CA LYS A 292 0.77 -31.34 11.54
C LYS A 292 -0.38 -30.32 11.50
N HIS A 293 -0.07 -29.05 11.27
CA HIS A 293 -1.07 -28.00 11.15
C HIS A 293 -2.09 -28.30 10.04
N ASN A 294 -1.61 -28.65 8.84
CA ASN A 294 -2.48 -28.99 7.71
C ASN A 294 -3.36 -30.23 8.03
N LYS A 295 -2.77 -31.26 8.66
CA LYS A 295 -3.48 -32.46 9.09
C LYS A 295 -4.59 -32.12 10.11
N ILE A 296 -4.33 -31.26 11.11
CA ILE A 296 -5.32 -30.82 12.07
C ILE A 296 -6.50 -30.14 11.38
N LEU A 297 -6.27 -29.25 10.40
CA LEU A 297 -7.32 -28.61 9.64
C LEU A 297 -8.16 -29.63 8.85
N GLU A 298 -7.54 -30.61 8.21
CA GLU A 298 -8.22 -31.69 7.50
C GLU A 298 -9.03 -32.59 8.42
N ASP A 299 -8.50 -32.94 9.59
CA ASP A 299 -9.16 -33.78 10.58
C ASP A 299 -10.38 -33.07 11.19
N LEU A 300 -10.25 -31.80 11.54
CA LEU A 300 -11.38 -30.98 11.99
C LEU A 300 -12.47 -30.86 10.93
N ALA A 301 -12.10 -30.71 9.65
CA ALA A 301 -13.06 -30.67 8.54
C ALA A 301 -13.82 -32.00 8.36
N LYS A 302 -13.28 -33.10 8.87
CA LYS A 302 -13.89 -34.46 8.87
C LYS A 302 -14.54 -34.84 10.21
N GLY A 303 -14.68 -33.90 11.14
CA GLY A 303 -15.28 -34.14 12.47
C GLY A 303 -14.35 -34.85 13.46
N ARG A 304 -13.05 -34.97 13.18
CA ARG A 304 -12.07 -35.63 14.06
C ARG A 304 -11.33 -34.61 14.89
N ILE A 305 -11.45 -34.73 16.23
CA ILE A 305 -10.85 -33.79 17.17
C ILE A 305 -9.86 -34.54 18.09
N ASN A 306 -8.58 -34.21 17.95
CA ASN A 306 -7.54 -34.64 18.87
C ASN A 306 -7.02 -33.42 19.66
N LYS A 307 -7.45 -33.29 20.92
CA LYS A 307 -7.16 -32.15 21.79
C LYS A 307 -5.65 -31.97 22.02
N ASP A 308 -4.95 -33.07 22.29
CA ASP A 308 -3.52 -33.05 22.61
C ASP A 308 -2.69 -32.65 21.37
N GLU A 309 -3.04 -33.18 20.20
CA GLU A 309 -2.37 -32.82 18.94
C GLU A 309 -2.60 -31.33 18.59
N ILE A 310 -3.82 -30.80 18.81
CA ILE A 310 -4.16 -29.40 18.60
C ILE A 310 -3.32 -28.50 19.52
N LEU A 311 -3.36 -28.72 20.83
CA LEU A 311 -2.66 -27.88 21.81
C LEU A 311 -1.14 -28.02 21.73
N SER A 312 -0.65 -29.20 21.37
CA SER A 312 0.77 -29.40 21.19
C SER A 312 1.33 -28.80 19.90
N THR A 313 0.50 -28.60 18.90
CA THR A 313 0.87 -27.95 17.63
C THR A 313 0.70 -26.44 17.70
N HIS A 314 -0.45 -25.97 18.19
CA HIS A 314 -0.78 -24.56 18.39
C HIS A 314 -0.63 -24.19 19.88
N VAL A 315 0.60 -24.01 20.32
CA VAL A 315 0.90 -23.75 21.73
C VAL A 315 0.51 -22.33 22.12
N VAL A 316 -0.57 -22.18 22.89
CA VAL A 316 -0.99 -20.88 23.42
C VAL A 316 -0.02 -20.52 24.55
N LEU A 317 0.82 -19.51 24.36
CA LEU A 317 1.87 -19.15 25.32
C LEU A 317 1.48 -18.00 26.23
N ILE A 318 1.11 -16.89 25.65
CA ILE A 318 0.90 -15.63 26.36
C ILE A 318 -0.44 -15.05 25.99
N ARG A 319 -1.21 -14.69 26.99
CA ARG A 319 -2.41 -13.86 26.89
C ARG A 319 -2.07 -12.39 27.17
N GLN A 320 -2.37 -11.51 26.24
CA GLN A 320 -2.36 -10.07 26.47
C GLN A 320 -3.69 -9.64 27.04
N THR A 321 -3.65 -8.84 28.12
CA THR A 321 -4.82 -8.22 28.75
C THR A 321 -4.61 -6.71 28.83
N LYS A 322 -5.62 -5.97 29.28
CA LYS A 322 -5.49 -4.52 29.53
C LYS A 322 -4.43 -4.20 30.60
N ASP A 323 -4.23 -5.11 31.54
CA ASP A 323 -3.33 -4.94 32.69
C ASP A 323 -1.91 -5.46 32.42
N GLY A 324 -1.67 -6.05 31.25
CA GLY A 324 -0.35 -6.55 30.83
C GLY A 324 -0.39 -7.94 30.20
N TYR A 325 0.60 -8.77 30.54
CA TYR A 325 0.82 -10.09 29.95
C TYR A 325 0.78 -11.18 31.01
N LYS A 326 0.09 -12.29 30.70
CA LYS A 326 0.00 -13.49 31.53
C LYS A 326 0.36 -14.71 30.72
N VAL A 327 0.93 -15.72 31.35
CA VAL A 327 1.03 -17.06 30.75
C VAL A 327 -0.39 -17.57 30.55
N ALA A 328 -0.62 -18.24 29.43
CA ALA A 328 -1.91 -18.87 29.13
C ALA A 328 -2.21 -19.97 30.16
N ASP A 329 -3.47 -20.07 30.55
CA ASP A 329 -4.00 -21.01 31.53
C ASP A 329 -5.07 -21.94 30.93
N ASP A 330 -5.63 -22.85 31.73
CA ASP A 330 -6.64 -23.81 31.30
C ASP A 330 -7.84 -23.15 30.63
N LYS A 331 -8.26 -21.96 31.08
CA LYS A 331 -9.36 -21.21 30.46
C LYS A 331 -9.03 -20.80 29.02
N ASP A 332 -7.77 -20.48 28.74
CA ASP A 332 -7.30 -20.15 27.40
C ASP A 332 -7.30 -21.37 26.49
N PHE A 333 -6.85 -22.52 27.04
CA PHE A 333 -6.82 -23.80 26.30
C PHE A 333 -8.23 -24.31 26.01
N GLU A 334 -9.12 -24.31 27.00
CA GLU A 334 -10.52 -24.69 26.84
C GLU A 334 -11.25 -23.79 25.81
N ALA A 335 -11.05 -22.47 25.87
CA ALA A 335 -11.64 -21.53 24.92
C ALA A 335 -11.14 -21.77 23.50
N PHE A 336 -9.85 -22.09 23.32
CA PHE A 336 -9.30 -22.43 22.00
C PHE A 336 -9.87 -23.76 21.48
N LEU A 337 -9.92 -24.81 22.31
CA LEU A 337 -10.52 -26.08 21.95
C LEU A 337 -12.02 -25.99 21.66
N LYS A 338 -12.77 -25.16 22.42
CA LYS A 338 -14.18 -24.87 22.13
C LYS A 338 -14.35 -24.28 20.72
N ALA A 339 -13.47 -23.36 20.32
CA ALA A 339 -13.48 -22.79 18.97
C ALA A 339 -13.16 -23.85 17.90
N CYS A 340 -12.18 -24.75 18.15
CA CYS A 340 -11.83 -25.85 17.26
C CYS A 340 -13.01 -26.82 17.10
N LYS A 341 -13.70 -27.12 18.18
CA LYS A 341 -14.92 -27.96 18.15
C LYS A 341 -16.00 -27.29 17.33
N GLN A 342 -16.31 -26.01 17.60
CA GLN A 342 -17.32 -25.26 16.84
C GLN A 342 -16.99 -25.21 15.33
N PHE A 343 -15.71 -25.00 14.99
CA PHE A 343 -15.25 -25.04 13.60
C PHE A 343 -15.54 -26.39 12.96
N SER A 344 -15.22 -27.48 13.65
CA SER A 344 -15.48 -28.83 13.20
C SER A 344 -16.98 -29.16 13.02
N ASP A 345 -17.78 -28.85 14.07
CA ASP A 345 -19.21 -29.13 14.08
C ASP A 345 -19.98 -28.35 12.99
N SER A 346 -19.53 -27.13 12.68
CA SER A 346 -20.18 -26.25 11.70
C SER A 346 -19.53 -26.27 10.31
N PHE A 347 -18.50 -27.10 10.07
CA PHE A 347 -17.68 -27.04 8.87
C PHE A 347 -18.51 -27.10 7.55
N GLY A 348 -19.53 -27.95 7.47
CA GLY A 348 -20.39 -28.04 6.30
C GLY A 348 -21.11 -26.73 5.96
N GLU A 349 -21.53 -25.97 6.99
CA GLU A 349 -22.22 -24.68 6.82
C GLU A 349 -21.26 -23.54 6.51
N ILE A 350 -20.07 -23.53 7.14
CA ILE A 350 -19.15 -22.40 7.03
C ILE A 350 -18.17 -22.51 5.86
N LYS A 351 -17.98 -23.70 5.30
CA LYS A 351 -17.07 -23.94 4.18
C LYS A 351 -17.23 -22.95 3.00
N PRO A 352 -18.45 -22.54 2.57
CA PRO A 352 -18.63 -21.57 1.49
C PRO A 352 -18.07 -20.17 1.78
N TYR A 353 -17.75 -19.86 3.03
CA TYR A 353 -17.26 -18.58 3.51
C TYR A 353 -15.75 -18.60 3.84
N LEU A 354 -15.06 -19.69 3.54
CA LEU A 354 -13.63 -19.88 3.79
C LEU A 354 -12.79 -19.67 2.51
N PRO A 355 -11.59 -19.13 2.62
CA PRO A 355 -10.67 -18.94 1.48
C PRO A 355 -9.96 -20.26 1.13
N ILE A 356 -10.71 -21.18 0.48
CA ILE A 356 -10.25 -22.54 0.18
C ILE A 356 -9.40 -22.66 -1.09
N ASP A 357 -9.21 -21.59 -1.84
CA ASP A 357 -8.47 -21.60 -3.10
C ASP A 357 -6.95 -21.77 -2.89
N GLU A 358 -6.28 -22.28 -3.91
CA GLU A 358 -4.83 -22.46 -3.91
C GLU A 358 -4.11 -21.10 -4.01
N ILE A 359 -3.01 -20.96 -3.26
CA ILE A 359 -2.09 -19.81 -3.42
C ILE A 359 -1.40 -19.96 -4.78
N PRO A 360 -1.52 -18.96 -5.70
CA PRO A 360 -0.92 -19.08 -7.02
C PRO A 360 0.57 -19.42 -6.96
N LYS A 361 1.01 -20.32 -7.85
CA LYS A 361 2.43 -20.75 -7.90
C LYS A 361 3.36 -19.55 -8.14
N GLU A 362 2.89 -18.59 -8.93
CA GLU A 362 3.58 -17.38 -9.31
C GLU A 362 3.63 -16.33 -8.19
N ASN A 363 2.88 -16.49 -7.12
CA ASN A 363 2.88 -15.51 -6.03
C ASN A 363 4.21 -15.54 -5.28
N GLU A 364 5.04 -14.51 -5.49
CA GLU A 364 6.37 -14.38 -4.87
C GLU A 364 6.30 -13.87 -3.43
N VAL A 365 5.25 -13.13 -3.07
CA VAL A 365 5.09 -12.55 -1.72
C VAL A 365 4.90 -13.66 -0.68
N PHE A 366 4.11 -14.70 -1.03
CA PHE A 366 3.84 -15.86 -0.17
C PHE A 366 4.77 -17.06 -0.43
N GLU A 367 5.81 -16.90 -1.24
CA GLU A 367 6.81 -17.96 -1.47
C GLU A 367 7.41 -18.55 -0.16
N PRO A 368 7.72 -17.76 0.90
CA PRO A 368 8.25 -18.31 2.13
C PRO A 368 7.36 -19.38 2.78
N VAL A 369 6.02 -19.20 2.74
CA VAL A 369 5.09 -20.17 3.33
C VAL A 369 4.91 -21.40 2.45
N LYS A 370 4.93 -21.24 1.12
CA LYS A 370 4.86 -22.35 0.16
C LYS A 370 6.02 -23.32 0.32
N LYS A 371 7.22 -22.84 0.64
CA LYS A 371 8.40 -23.67 0.90
C LYS A 371 8.22 -24.69 2.04
N TYR A 372 7.35 -24.37 3.00
CA TYR A 372 7.07 -25.22 4.14
C TYR A 372 5.83 -26.10 3.96
N GLY A 373 5.14 -26.03 2.81
CA GLY A 373 4.00 -26.89 2.50
C GLY A 373 2.62 -26.23 2.66
N ILE A 374 2.54 -24.91 2.86
CA ILE A 374 1.29 -24.15 2.76
C ILE A 374 0.95 -24.01 1.26
N ARG A 375 -0.19 -24.54 0.83
CA ARG A 375 -0.65 -24.51 -0.56
C ARG A 375 -1.91 -23.71 -0.77
N TYR A 376 -2.81 -23.69 0.22
CA TYR A 376 -4.13 -23.07 0.16
C TYR A 376 -4.21 -21.89 1.10
N TRP A 377 -5.01 -20.87 0.78
CA TRP A 377 -5.14 -19.67 1.59
C TRP A 377 -5.67 -19.96 3.01
N TYR A 378 -6.61 -20.90 3.18
CA TYR A 378 -7.12 -21.28 4.51
C TYR A 378 -6.03 -21.82 5.45
N GLN A 379 -4.98 -22.41 4.90
CA GLN A 379 -3.86 -22.94 5.69
C GLN A 379 -2.98 -21.85 6.33
N LEU A 380 -3.22 -20.59 6.00
CA LEU A 380 -2.59 -19.43 6.67
C LEU A 380 -3.22 -19.10 8.03
N PHE A 381 -4.18 -19.88 8.50
CA PHE A 381 -4.97 -19.57 9.69
C PHE A 381 -5.09 -20.77 10.62
N ASN A 382 -5.11 -20.52 11.92
CA ASN A 382 -5.48 -21.56 12.89
C ASN A 382 -7.02 -21.77 12.86
N PRO A 383 -7.55 -22.84 13.47
CA PRO A 383 -9.00 -23.14 13.43
C PRO A 383 -9.89 -22.01 13.97
N ARG A 384 -9.50 -21.33 15.06
CA ARG A 384 -10.26 -20.21 15.65
C ARG A 384 -10.26 -18.99 14.74
N GLN A 385 -9.16 -18.71 14.06
CA GLN A 385 -9.07 -17.66 13.06
C GLN A 385 -9.96 -17.97 11.85
N LEU A 386 -9.98 -19.21 11.37
CA LEU A 386 -10.87 -19.65 10.28
C LEU A 386 -12.35 -19.52 10.66
N LEU A 387 -12.71 -19.93 11.89
CA LEU A 387 -14.06 -19.75 12.41
C LEU A 387 -14.46 -18.26 12.39
N SER A 388 -13.56 -17.38 12.84
CA SER A 388 -13.79 -15.93 12.83
C SER A 388 -13.98 -15.37 11.41
N ILE A 389 -13.17 -15.82 10.44
CA ILE A 389 -13.31 -15.44 9.03
C ILE A 389 -14.66 -15.85 8.49
N ALA A 390 -15.07 -17.11 8.73
CA ALA A 390 -16.35 -17.63 8.24
C ALA A 390 -17.54 -16.82 8.77
N TYR A 391 -17.58 -16.52 10.06
CA TYR A 391 -18.66 -15.72 10.66
C TYR A 391 -18.69 -14.28 10.11
N LEU A 392 -17.54 -13.66 9.93
CA LEU A 392 -17.45 -12.32 9.36
C LEU A 392 -17.94 -12.27 7.90
N VAL A 393 -17.48 -13.20 7.07
CA VAL A 393 -17.86 -13.29 5.65
C VAL A 393 -19.34 -13.66 5.51
N ARG A 394 -19.82 -14.63 6.31
CA ARG A 394 -21.23 -15.02 6.36
C ARG A 394 -22.13 -13.84 6.70
N TYR A 395 -21.82 -13.09 7.74
CA TYR A 395 -22.59 -11.91 8.13
C TYR A 395 -22.76 -10.92 6.98
N ILE A 396 -21.69 -10.63 6.23
CA ILE A 396 -21.77 -9.70 5.09
C ILE A 396 -22.68 -10.26 4.00
N ASN A 397 -22.56 -11.55 3.66
CA ASN A 397 -23.41 -12.16 2.64
C ASN A 397 -24.89 -12.15 3.04
N GLU A 398 -25.20 -12.43 4.30
CA GLU A 398 -26.55 -12.34 4.84
C GLU A 398 -27.05 -10.89 4.82
N ARG A 399 -26.17 -9.93 5.17
CA ARG A 399 -26.52 -8.52 5.19
C ARG A 399 -26.81 -7.97 3.80
N ILE A 400 -26.02 -8.33 2.78
CA ILE A 400 -26.28 -7.97 1.38
C ILE A 400 -27.63 -8.53 0.93
N GLY A 401 -27.93 -9.79 1.27
CA GLY A 401 -29.20 -10.43 0.93
C GLY A 401 -30.45 -9.77 1.56
N ALA A 402 -30.26 -9.04 2.66
CA ALA A 402 -31.32 -8.31 3.36
C ALA A 402 -31.47 -6.84 2.92
N ILE A 403 -30.61 -6.34 2.02
CA ILE A 403 -30.68 -4.98 1.49
C ILE A 403 -31.56 -5.00 0.24
N ASP A 404 -32.52 -4.08 0.19
CA ASP A 404 -33.33 -3.86 -0.99
C ASP A 404 -32.47 -3.56 -2.23
N SER A 405 -32.83 -4.13 -3.37
CA SER A 405 -32.07 -4.02 -4.63
C SER A 405 -31.90 -2.58 -5.12
N THR A 406 -32.79 -1.68 -4.73
CA THR A 406 -32.76 -0.25 -5.06
C THR A 406 -31.97 0.59 -4.07
N ASN A 407 -31.56 0.01 -2.93
CA ASN A 407 -30.86 0.74 -1.86
C ASN A 407 -29.33 0.79 -2.09
N ASP A 408 -28.90 1.65 -2.99
CA ASP A 408 -27.49 1.81 -3.36
C ASP A 408 -26.59 2.23 -2.17
N ILE A 409 -27.06 3.10 -1.28
CA ILE A 409 -26.30 3.50 -0.08
C ILE A 409 -26.12 2.30 0.86
N GLY A 410 -27.14 1.48 1.00
CA GLY A 410 -27.07 0.22 1.75
C GLY A 410 -25.99 -0.70 1.18
N LYS A 411 -25.99 -0.93 -0.13
CA LYS A 411 -24.96 -1.74 -0.81
C LYS A 411 -23.58 -1.14 -0.66
N ALA A 412 -23.45 0.19 -0.87
CA ALA A 412 -22.18 0.90 -0.66
C ALA A 412 -21.66 0.74 0.78
N SER A 413 -22.54 0.82 1.80
CA SER A 413 -22.13 0.69 3.20
C SER A 413 -21.53 -0.68 3.52
N VAL A 414 -22.04 -1.75 2.92
CA VAL A 414 -21.53 -3.11 3.13
C VAL A 414 -20.12 -3.30 2.51
N LEU A 415 -19.81 -2.58 1.44
CA LEU A 415 -18.46 -2.60 0.89
C LEU A 415 -17.40 -2.14 1.93
N TYR A 416 -17.72 -1.15 2.76
CA TYR A 416 -16.83 -0.73 3.85
C TYR A 416 -16.70 -1.78 4.95
N LEU A 417 -17.76 -2.55 5.21
CA LEU A 417 -17.68 -3.69 6.12
C LEU A 417 -16.70 -4.74 5.58
N ALA A 418 -16.79 -5.06 4.29
CA ALA A 418 -15.87 -6.01 3.65
C ALA A 418 -14.41 -5.53 3.69
N LEU A 419 -14.16 -4.25 3.42
CA LEU A 419 -12.82 -3.64 3.59
C LEU A 419 -12.33 -3.75 5.04
N GLY A 420 -13.22 -3.53 6.01
CA GLY A 420 -12.89 -3.68 7.43
C GLY A 420 -12.53 -5.10 7.81
N ILE A 421 -13.30 -6.08 7.33
CA ILE A 421 -13.03 -7.51 7.57
C ILE A 421 -11.69 -7.93 6.99
N SER A 422 -11.37 -7.52 5.76
CA SER A 422 -10.06 -7.84 5.17
C SER A 422 -8.89 -7.28 5.99
N ARG A 423 -9.07 -6.12 6.65
CA ARG A 423 -8.09 -5.57 7.61
C ARG A 423 -8.06 -6.34 8.93
N VAL A 424 -9.19 -6.81 9.44
CA VAL A 424 -9.25 -7.67 10.64
C VAL A 424 -8.42 -8.93 10.41
N ILE A 425 -8.55 -9.53 9.24
CA ILE A 425 -7.87 -10.75 8.85
C ILE A 425 -6.36 -10.54 8.69
N ASP A 426 -5.93 -9.36 8.25
CA ASP A 426 -4.51 -9.02 8.16
C ASP A 426 -3.78 -9.09 9.52
N TYR A 427 -4.50 -8.89 10.63
CA TYR A 427 -3.96 -9.05 11.99
C TYR A 427 -4.17 -10.46 12.59
N ASN A 428 -4.71 -11.40 11.80
CA ASN A 428 -5.11 -12.72 12.26
C ASN A 428 -4.70 -13.82 11.28
N SER A 429 -3.41 -14.15 11.23
CA SER A 429 -2.88 -15.27 10.45
C SER A 429 -1.69 -15.91 11.18
N ILE A 430 -1.30 -17.12 10.76
CA ILE A 430 -0.10 -17.78 11.29
C ILE A 430 1.21 -17.12 10.85
N VAL A 431 1.17 -16.08 10.02
CA VAL A 431 2.34 -15.31 9.59
C VAL A 431 2.41 -13.90 10.19
N THR A 432 1.47 -13.55 11.06
CA THR A 432 1.59 -12.35 11.91
C THR A 432 2.81 -12.46 12.83
N THR A 433 3.36 -11.33 13.24
CA THR A 433 4.53 -11.31 14.12
C THR A 433 4.31 -10.41 15.32
N TRP A 434 5.01 -10.73 16.41
CA TRP A 434 5.00 -9.91 17.62
C TRP A 434 6.22 -8.99 17.67
N LYS A 435 6.01 -7.72 17.96
CA LYS A 435 7.10 -6.77 18.10
C LYS A 435 6.82 -5.75 19.19
N LYS A 436 7.58 -5.85 20.29
CA LYS A 436 7.58 -4.85 21.38
C LYS A 436 6.17 -4.48 21.89
N GLY A 437 5.37 -5.49 22.21
CA GLY A 437 4.03 -5.28 22.77
C GLY A 437 2.92 -5.06 21.73
N THR A 438 3.19 -5.21 20.43
CA THR A 438 2.20 -5.03 19.38
C THR A 438 2.21 -6.17 18.36
N ILE A 439 1.01 -6.56 17.90
CA ILE A 439 0.84 -7.45 16.76
C ILE A 439 1.18 -6.68 15.49
N ARG A 440 2.02 -7.28 14.63
CA ARG A 440 2.25 -6.82 13.26
C ARG A 440 1.37 -7.64 12.33
N ASP A 441 0.80 -6.94 11.35
CA ASP A 441 -0.04 -7.54 10.32
C ASP A 441 0.71 -8.60 9.48
N THR A 442 -0.03 -9.40 8.76
CA THR A 442 0.46 -10.46 7.86
C THR A 442 1.50 -9.93 6.87
N LEU A 443 1.24 -8.74 6.32
CA LEU A 443 2.12 -8.06 5.38
C LEU A 443 3.11 -7.09 6.05
N GLY A 444 3.17 -7.04 7.38
CA GLY A 444 3.98 -6.08 8.15
C GLY A 444 5.50 -6.13 7.90
N GLN A 445 6.00 -7.22 7.35
CA GLN A 445 7.40 -7.35 6.92
C GLN A 445 7.60 -7.12 5.42
N TYR A 446 6.53 -7.00 4.64
CA TYR A 446 6.60 -6.85 3.18
C TYR A 446 7.45 -5.64 2.77
N ALA A 447 7.26 -4.50 3.39
CA ALA A 447 8.02 -3.28 3.08
C ALA A 447 9.55 -3.45 3.22
N ARG A 448 10.00 -4.40 4.07
CA ARG A 448 11.41 -4.69 4.30
C ARG A 448 11.95 -5.80 3.41
N ASN A 449 11.20 -6.89 3.28
CA ASN A 449 11.68 -8.14 2.67
C ASN A 449 10.99 -8.46 1.35
N ARG A 450 9.98 -7.68 0.95
CA ARG A 450 9.07 -7.93 -0.19
C ARG A 450 8.36 -9.29 -0.14
N LYS A 451 8.37 -9.96 1.00
CA LYS A 451 7.78 -11.27 1.26
C LYS A 451 7.18 -11.28 2.66
N VAL A 452 6.22 -12.16 2.88
CA VAL A 452 5.71 -12.43 4.23
C VAL A 452 6.79 -13.10 5.08
N SER A 453 6.64 -13.00 6.40
CA SER A 453 7.55 -13.64 7.34
C SER A 453 6.93 -14.93 7.86
N TYR A 454 7.63 -16.05 7.73
CA TYR A 454 7.25 -17.29 8.40
C TYR A 454 8.15 -17.47 9.62
N GLY A 455 7.66 -16.97 10.77
CA GLY A 455 8.42 -16.95 12.03
C GLY A 455 8.15 -18.17 12.92
N GLU A 456 8.82 -18.25 14.05
CA GLU A 456 8.67 -19.30 15.06
C GLU A 456 7.35 -19.17 15.84
N ALA A 457 7.00 -17.95 16.17
CA ALA A 457 5.76 -17.59 16.85
C ALA A 457 4.84 -16.81 15.91
N TYR A 458 3.54 -16.88 16.17
CA TYR A 458 2.54 -16.04 15.52
C TYR A 458 1.58 -15.46 16.54
N CYS A 459 0.74 -14.52 16.11
CA CYS A 459 -0.14 -13.79 17.01
C CYS A 459 -1.57 -13.84 16.53
N GLU A 460 -2.49 -13.68 17.47
CA GLU A 460 -3.91 -13.55 17.21
C GLU A 460 -4.45 -12.32 17.93
N ALA A 461 -5.02 -11.38 17.19
CA ALA A 461 -5.79 -10.29 17.76
C ALA A 461 -7.22 -10.74 18.03
N ILE A 462 -7.81 -10.34 19.16
CA ILE A 462 -9.16 -10.78 19.49
C ILE A 462 -10.19 -10.09 18.58
N VAL A 463 -10.70 -10.83 17.62
CA VAL A 463 -11.67 -10.34 16.63
C VAL A 463 -12.94 -9.87 17.30
N ALA A 464 -13.47 -10.65 18.26
CA ALA A 464 -14.74 -10.41 18.93
C ALA A 464 -14.83 -9.14 19.78
N ARG A 465 -13.74 -8.50 20.10
CA ARG A 465 -13.73 -7.36 21.04
C ARG A 465 -12.89 -6.19 20.53
N ARG A 466 -11.57 -6.28 20.69
CA ARG A 466 -10.67 -5.15 20.45
C ARG A 466 -10.37 -4.91 18.99
N ASN A 467 -10.09 -5.96 18.24
CA ASN A 467 -9.57 -5.84 16.88
C ASN A 467 -10.63 -5.22 15.96
N ILE A 468 -11.86 -5.74 15.93
CA ILE A 468 -12.93 -5.22 15.10
C ILE A 468 -13.33 -3.79 15.48
N LYS A 469 -13.41 -3.49 16.79
CA LYS A 469 -13.68 -2.12 17.28
C LYS A 469 -12.59 -1.15 16.84
N TRP A 470 -11.32 -1.56 16.94
CA TRP A 470 -10.20 -0.74 16.48
C TRP A 470 -10.19 -0.48 14.97
N ILE A 471 -10.62 -1.48 14.18
CA ILE A 471 -10.68 -1.33 12.72
C ILE A 471 -11.80 -0.40 12.28
N PHE A 472 -12.97 -0.45 12.92
CA PHE A 472 -14.12 0.36 12.52
C PHE A 472 -14.25 1.66 13.30
N GLU A 473 -13.97 1.65 14.58
CA GLU A 473 -14.14 2.78 15.48
C GLU A 473 -12.79 3.31 15.93
N THR A 474 -12.76 4.57 16.32
CA THR A 474 -11.60 5.16 17.00
C THR A 474 -12.00 5.51 18.42
N ASP A 475 -11.21 5.07 19.36
CA ASP A 475 -11.23 5.65 20.70
C ASP A 475 -10.47 6.99 20.65
N ILE A 476 -11.22 8.07 20.49
CA ILE A 476 -10.69 9.44 20.47
C ILE A 476 -9.89 9.74 21.74
N ASN A 477 -10.30 9.15 22.88
CA ASN A 477 -9.62 9.34 24.15
C ASN A 477 -8.28 8.60 24.23
N LYS A 478 -8.09 7.54 23.42
CA LYS A 478 -6.84 6.73 23.39
C LYS A 478 -5.85 7.14 22.32
N LYS A 479 -6.07 8.25 21.61
CA LYS A 479 -5.11 8.78 20.61
C LYS A 479 -4.73 7.76 19.52
N THR A 480 -5.63 6.85 19.19
CA THR A 480 -5.40 5.85 18.15
C THR A 480 -5.72 6.45 16.79
N GLN A 481 -4.94 6.08 15.77
CA GLN A 481 -5.21 6.50 14.40
C GLN A 481 -6.54 5.90 13.94
N GLY A 482 -7.36 6.73 13.28
CA GLY A 482 -8.75 6.46 12.97
C GLY A 482 -9.06 5.12 12.34
N GLY A 483 -10.13 4.50 12.82
CA GLY A 483 -10.80 3.40 12.17
C GLY A 483 -11.50 3.85 10.87
N ILE A 484 -12.19 2.94 10.21
CA ILE A 484 -12.88 3.20 8.93
C ILE A 484 -13.90 4.33 9.06
N VAL A 485 -14.75 4.30 10.09
CA VAL A 485 -15.84 5.28 10.26
C VAL A 485 -15.34 6.73 10.38
N PRO A 486 -14.35 7.05 11.26
CA PRO A 486 -13.82 8.40 11.33
C PRO A 486 -13.14 8.88 10.05
N VAL A 487 -12.40 7.98 9.38
CA VAL A 487 -11.75 8.30 8.12
C VAL A 487 -12.76 8.58 7.03
N LEU A 488 -13.80 7.74 6.92
CA LEU A 488 -14.89 7.94 5.97
C LEU A 488 -15.63 9.25 6.22
N ASN A 489 -15.88 9.60 7.48
CA ASN A 489 -16.50 10.86 7.86
C ASN A 489 -15.69 12.07 7.33
N GLU A 490 -14.35 12.02 7.48
CA GLU A 490 -13.47 13.08 7.00
C GLU A 490 -13.43 13.13 5.47
N ILE A 491 -13.42 12.00 4.80
CA ILE A 491 -13.45 11.93 3.33
C ILE A 491 -14.78 12.44 2.80
N CYS A 492 -15.92 12.02 3.35
CA CYS A 492 -17.25 12.49 2.95
C CYS A 492 -17.38 14.00 3.07
N LYS A 493 -16.90 14.59 4.19
CA LYS A 493 -16.88 16.03 4.39
C LYS A 493 -16.15 16.79 3.28
N ARG A 494 -15.07 16.19 2.72
CA ARG A 494 -14.23 16.84 1.71
C ARG A 494 -14.70 16.60 0.28
N LEU A 495 -15.50 15.57 0.04
CA LEU A 495 -15.95 15.20 -1.30
C LEU A 495 -17.46 15.41 -1.50
N GLU A 496 -18.17 15.85 -0.48
CA GLU A 496 -19.62 16.07 -0.57
C GLU A 496 -19.99 16.94 -1.76
N ARG A 497 -21.04 16.55 -2.52
CA ARG A 497 -21.56 17.22 -3.71
C ARG A 497 -20.66 17.15 -4.97
N LEU A 498 -19.61 16.32 -4.97
CA LEU A 498 -18.73 16.15 -6.14
C LEU A 498 -19.02 14.87 -6.92
N GLY A 499 -20.10 14.16 -6.61
CA GLY A 499 -20.40 12.85 -7.17
C GLY A 499 -20.62 12.81 -8.69
N ASN A 500 -21.06 13.92 -9.28
CA ASN A 500 -21.20 14.06 -10.73
C ASN A 500 -19.89 14.33 -11.49
N LYS A 501 -18.79 14.58 -10.75
CA LYS A 501 -17.48 14.90 -11.33
C LYS A 501 -16.50 13.74 -11.32
N ILE A 502 -16.89 12.59 -10.81
CA ILE A 502 -16.02 11.41 -10.68
C ILE A 502 -16.53 10.22 -11.49
N THR A 503 -15.63 9.59 -12.21
CA THR A 503 -15.85 8.29 -12.87
C THR A 503 -14.74 7.34 -12.44
N VAL A 504 -15.11 6.18 -11.87
CA VAL A 504 -14.18 5.13 -11.48
C VAL A 504 -14.39 3.92 -12.38
N ILE A 505 -13.32 3.46 -13.04
CA ILE A 505 -13.36 2.40 -14.03
C ILE A 505 -12.41 1.26 -13.61
N HIS A 506 -12.88 0.03 -13.71
CA HIS A 506 -12.01 -1.15 -13.66
C HIS A 506 -11.50 -1.43 -15.08
N GLY A 507 -10.24 -1.17 -15.37
CA GLY A 507 -9.75 -1.22 -16.74
C GLY A 507 -8.23 -1.26 -16.87
N ASP A 508 -7.78 -1.58 -18.08
CA ASP A 508 -6.36 -1.64 -18.46
C ASP A 508 -5.93 -0.31 -19.10
N ALA A 509 -4.98 0.37 -18.51
CA ALA A 509 -4.46 1.66 -19.00
C ALA A 509 -3.96 1.59 -20.45
N ARG A 510 -3.56 0.41 -20.94
CA ARG A 510 -3.17 0.18 -22.35
C ARG A 510 -4.35 0.18 -23.33
N LYS A 511 -5.57 0.38 -22.83
CA LYS A 511 -6.82 0.48 -23.59
C LYS A 511 -7.59 1.75 -23.21
N LEU A 512 -6.90 2.79 -22.78
CA LEU A 512 -7.47 4.02 -22.22
C LEU A 512 -8.56 4.62 -23.12
N THR A 513 -8.29 4.71 -24.41
CA THR A 513 -9.23 5.30 -25.39
C THR A 513 -10.51 4.46 -25.61
N SER A 514 -10.53 3.21 -25.17
CA SER A 514 -11.77 2.39 -25.22
C SER A 514 -12.73 2.71 -24.08
N TYR A 515 -12.24 3.37 -23.02
CA TYR A 515 -13.06 3.75 -21.85
C TYR A 515 -13.49 5.21 -21.88
N ILE A 516 -12.76 6.07 -22.61
CA ILE A 516 -12.92 7.51 -22.58
C ILE A 516 -13.07 8.05 -24.00
N THR A 517 -14.16 8.73 -24.26
CA THR A 517 -14.46 9.32 -25.58
C THR A 517 -14.07 10.80 -25.68
N GLU A 518 -14.04 11.50 -24.55
CA GLU A 518 -13.66 12.91 -24.48
C GLU A 518 -12.15 13.10 -24.39
N LYS A 519 -11.62 14.21 -24.96
CA LYS A 519 -10.21 14.54 -24.83
C LYS A 519 -9.89 15.09 -23.44
N ILE A 520 -8.75 14.70 -22.91
CA ILE A 520 -8.31 14.94 -21.53
C ILE A 520 -7.33 16.10 -21.48
N ASP A 521 -7.46 17.03 -20.51
CA ASP A 521 -6.53 18.15 -20.29
C ASP A 521 -5.22 17.67 -19.62
N LEU A 522 -5.32 16.72 -18.70
CA LEU A 522 -4.17 16.24 -17.94
C LEU A 522 -4.29 14.73 -17.67
N ILE A 523 -3.26 13.98 -18.04
CA ILE A 523 -3.04 12.63 -17.50
C ILE A 523 -1.95 12.75 -16.42
N ASN A 524 -2.30 12.43 -15.17
CA ASN A 524 -1.41 12.47 -14.03
C ASN A 524 -1.31 11.06 -13.43
N VAL A 525 -0.21 10.35 -13.69
CA VAL A 525 -0.09 8.92 -13.46
C VAL A 525 1.13 8.55 -12.61
N ASP A 526 0.93 7.63 -11.67
CA ASP A 526 1.97 6.96 -10.87
C ASP A 526 2.07 5.48 -11.30
N PRO A 527 2.81 5.15 -12.38
CA PRO A 527 2.86 3.78 -12.89
C PRO A 527 3.62 2.86 -11.93
N PRO A 528 3.45 1.54 -12.02
CA PRO A 528 4.28 0.60 -11.27
C PRO A 528 5.77 0.80 -11.55
N TYR A 529 6.60 0.87 -10.48
CA TYR A 529 8.02 1.19 -10.61
C TYR A 529 8.84 -0.04 -10.93
N PHE A 530 8.89 -0.40 -12.18
CA PHE A 530 9.77 -1.43 -12.74
C PHE A 530 9.67 -2.77 -11.98
N ASP A 531 10.48 -3.04 -10.94
CA ASP A 531 10.49 -4.27 -10.13
C ASP A 531 10.21 -4.01 -8.64
N THR A 532 9.59 -2.87 -8.29
CA THR A 532 9.54 -2.42 -6.89
C THR A 532 8.46 -3.11 -6.08
N HIS A 533 7.23 -3.21 -6.57
CA HIS A 533 6.09 -3.82 -5.88
C HIS A 533 5.27 -4.67 -6.83
N ILE A 534 5.06 -5.93 -6.48
CA ILE A 534 4.16 -6.84 -7.21
C ILE A 534 2.76 -6.69 -6.58
N TYR A 535 1.98 -5.74 -7.10
CA TYR A 535 0.67 -5.38 -6.52
C TYR A 535 -0.34 -6.52 -6.58
N SER A 536 -0.35 -7.31 -7.66
CA SER A 536 -1.21 -8.48 -7.79
C SER A 536 -0.95 -9.50 -6.68
N ASP A 537 0.30 -9.78 -6.35
CA ASP A 537 0.67 -10.78 -5.34
C ASP A 537 0.34 -10.31 -3.91
N ILE A 538 0.45 -9.01 -3.64
CA ILE A 538 0.10 -8.41 -2.35
C ILE A 538 -1.41 -8.38 -2.17
N SER A 539 -2.12 -7.89 -3.19
CA SER A 539 -3.57 -7.72 -3.14
C SER A 539 -4.32 -9.03 -3.19
N GLU A 540 -3.70 -10.11 -3.68
CA GLU A 540 -4.28 -11.45 -3.72
C GLU A 540 -4.79 -11.92 -2.34
N TYR A 541 -4.05 -11.66 -1.28
CA TYR A 541 -4.44 -11.98 0.09
C TYR A 541 -5.75 -11.30 0.50
N PHE A 542 -5.89 -10.01 0.20
CA PHE A 542 -7.11 -9.26 0.48
C PHE A 542 -8.25 -9.64 -0.46
N TRP A 543 -7.92 -9.94 -1.72
CA TRP A 543 -8.90 -10.34 -2.73
C TRP A 543 -9.67 -11.59 -2.34
N GLN A 544 -9.00 -12.57 -1.73
CA GLN A 544 -9.65 -13.80 -1.28
C GLN A 544 -10.84 -13.50 -0.33
N ILE A 545 -10.68 -12.54 0.55
CA ILE A 545 -11.70 -12.16 1.53
C ILE A 545 -12.74 -11.21 0.93
N LEU A 546 -12.28 -10.22 0.17
CA LEU A 546 -13.17 -9.25 -0.49
C LEU A 546 -14.10 -9.95 -1.48
N ARG A 547 -13.57 -10.86 -2.29
CA ARG A 547 -14.32 -11.65 -3.25
C ARG A 547 -15.44 -12.49 -2.58
N LEU A 548 -15.09 -13.20 -1.51
CA LEU A 548 -16.05 -14.00 -0.74
C LEU A 548 -17.11 -13.13 -0.05
N SER A 549 -16.69 -12.00 0.53
CA SER A 549 -17.60 -11.09 1.23
C SER A 549 -18.54 -10.35 0.29
N LEU A 550 -18.07 -9.94 -0.87
CA LEU A 550 -18.82 -9.11 -1.82
C LEU A 550 -19.44 -9.90 -2.96
N ARG A 551 -19.45 -11.23 -2.86
CA ARG A 551 -19.87 -12.15 -3.92
C ARG A 551 -21.18 -11.73 -4.58
N LYS A 552 -22.24 -11.51 -3.80
CA LYS A 552 -23.55 -11.13 -4.34
C LYS A 552 -23.53 -9.78 -5.06
N LEU A 553 -22.79 -8.78 -4.56
CA LEU A 553 -22.66 -7.47 -5.21
C LEU A 553 -21.84 -7.55 -6.51
N ILE A 554 -20.93 -8.51 -6.60
CA ILE A 554 -20.16 -8.79 -7.83
C ILE A 554 -21.07 -9.47 -8.84
N ASP A 555 -21.84 -10.50 -8.42
CA ASP A 555 -22.75 -11.26 -9.28
C ASP A 555 -23.87 -10.38 -9.85
N ASP A 556 -24.42 -9.48 -9.03
CA ASP A 556 -25.45 -8.52 -9.42
C ASP A 556 -24.92 -7.36 -10.30
N GLY A 557 -23.61 -7.32 -10.58
CA GLY A 557 -22.98 -6.26 -11.37
C GLY A 557 -22.90 -4.90 -10.67
N TYR A 558 -23.22 -4.81 -9.37
CA TYR A 558 -23.18 -3.54 -8.65
C TYR A 558 -21.76 -2.98 -8.51
N ILE A 559 -20.77 -3.84 -8.31
CA ILE A 559 -19.37 -3.42 -8.12
C ILE A 559 -18.65 -3.25 -9.46
N PHE A 560 -18.67 -4.25 -10.34
CA PHE A 560 -17.92 -4.27 -11.61
C PHE A 560 -18.76 -3.99 -12.84
N GLY A 561 -20.05 -3.67 -12.69
CA GLY A 561 -20.99 -3.51 -13.81
C GLY A 561 -21.44 -4.83 -14.41
N ASN A 562 -22.46 -4.74 -15.30
CA ASN A 562 -22.97 -5.89 -16.05
C ASN A 562 -22.16 -6.20 -17.30
N GLU A 563 -21.24 -5.29 -17.69
CA GLU A 563 -20.31 -5.59 -18.76
C GLU A 563 -19.42 -6.73 -18.29
N LYS A 564 -19.37 -7.78 -19.09
CA LYS A 564 -18.35 -8.83 -19.02
C LYS A 564 -17.00 -8.17 -19.30
N ILE A 565 -16.53 -7.36 -18.36
CA ILE A 565 -15.28 -6.65 -18.44
C ILE A 565 -14.22 -7.72 -18.57
N ALA A 566 -13.72 -7.83 -19.78
CA ALA A 566 -12.60 -8.64 -20.19
C ALA A 566 -12.55 -10.01 -19.53
N LYS A 567 -13.44 -10.95 -19.96
CA LYS A 567 -13.37 -12.40 -19.65
C LYS A 567 -12.98 -12.76 -18.21
N TRP A 568 -13.26 -11.90 -17.25
CA TRP A 568 -13.35 -12.30 -15.87
C TRP A 568 -14.58 -13.21 -15.82
N ASN A 569 -14.37 -14.48 -16.09
CA ASN A 569 -15.32 -15.46 -15.62
C ASN A 569 -15.62 -15.06 -14.19
N THR A 570 -16.84 -14.83 -13.84
CA THR A 570 -17.48 -14.24 -12.68
C THR A 570 -16.80 -14.50 -11.33
N TYR A 571 -15.76 -15.31 -11.31
CA TYR A 571 -14.88 -15.71 -10.21
C TYR A 571 -13.46 -15.93 -10.72
N SER A 572 -12.74 -14.88 -11.13
CA SER A 572 -11.30 -15.05 -11.10
C SER A 572 -10.90 -15.29 -9.64
N GLN A 573 -10.53 -16.52 -9.31
CA GLN A 573 -10.03 -16.92 -8.00
C GLN A 573 -8.77 -16.12 -7.65
N THR A 574 -8.14 -15.53 -8.64
CA THR A 574 -6.85 -14.85 -8.54
C THR A 574 -6.92 -13.41 -9.08
N VAL A 575 -6.12 -12.53 -8.53
CA VAL A 575 -5.87 -11.18 -9.10
C VAL A 575 -5.14 -11.34 -10.43
N PRO A 576 -5.59 -10.67 -11.52
CA PRO A 576 -4.95 -10.78 -12.82
C PRO A 576 -3.54 -10.17 -12.80
N ARG A 577 -2.62 -10.87 -13.46
CA ARG A 577 -1.20 -10.54 -13.53
C ARG A 577 -0.75 -10.05 -14.90
N GLU A 578 -1.44 -10.44 -15.96
CA GLU A 578 -1.05 -10.16 -17.35
C GLU A 578 -1.07 -8.67 -17.70
N GLY A 579 -1.96 -7.90 -17.06
CA GLY A 579 -2.08 -6.46 -17.24
C GLY A 579 -1.27 -5.62 -16.26
N GLU A 580 -0.61 -6.24 -15.29
CA GLU A 580 0.25 -5.53 -14.35
C GLU A 580 1.59 -5.20 -15.00
N LEU A 581 1.89 -3.91 -15.14
CA LEU A 581 3.10 -3.42 -15.82
C LEU A 581 4.30 -3.46 -14.87
N ILE A 582 4.85 -4.65 -14.63
CA ILE A 582 5.97 -4.86 -13.70
C ILE A 582 6.95 -5.91 -14.22
N VAL A 583 8.25 -5.68 -13.99
CA VAL A 583 9.30 -6.67 -14.28
C VAL A 583 9.30 -7.76 -13.21
N ARG A 584 9.22 -9.01 -13.64
CA ARG A 584 9.28 -10.19 -12.78
C ARG A 584 10.49 -11.05 -13.15
N LYS A 585 11.44 -11.19 -12.20
CA LYS A 585 12.74 -11.86 -12.48
C LYS A 585 12.68 -13.39 -12.42
N ASN A 586 11.69 -13.98 -11.77
CA ASN A 586 11.69 -15.40 -11.36
C ASN A 586 10.57 -16.24 -11.97
N ILE A 587 9.80 -15.74 -12.95
CA ILE A 587 8.67 -16.47 -13.49
C ILE A 587 8.93 -16.88 -14.93
N ASN A 588 9.10 -18.20 -15.15
CA ASN A 588 8.93 -18.84 -16.45
C ASN A 588 7.43 -19.11 -16.65
N TYR A 589 6.69 -18.16 -17.21
CA TYR A 589 5.36 -18.42 -17.74
C TYR A 589 5.51 -19.28 -18.99
N SER A 590 5.21 -20.58 -18.89
CA SER A 590 5.23 -21.60 -19.95
C SER A 590 6.51 -21.65 -20.80
N LYS A 591 6.79 -22.82 -21.41
CA LYS A 591 7.96 -23.08 -22.26
C LYS A 591 8.08 -22.19 -23.50
N ASN A 592 7.13 -21.28 -23.75
CA ASN A 592 7.13 -20.32 -24.85
C ASN A 592 7.13 -18.89 -24.29
N GLN A 593 8.32 -18.36 -24.11
CA GLN A 593 8.75 -16.98 -24.24
C GLN A 593 7.74 -15.88 -23.90
N ASN A 594 7.77 -15.32 -22.69
CA ASN A 594 7.75 -13.85 -22.53
C ASN A 594 8.41 -13.58 -21.18
N LYS A 595 9.68 -13.27 -21.22
CA LYS A 595 10.39 -12.73 -20.04
C LYS A 595 9.76 -11.36 -19.76
N PHE A 596 9.15 -11.18 -18.60
CA PHE A 596 8.78 -9.87 -18.07
C PHE A 596 10.05 -9.11 -17.70
N ASP A 597 10.86 -8.77 -18.69
CA ASP A 597 12.14 -8.07 -18.58
C ASP A 597 12.00 -6.56 -18.83
N GLU A 598 13.12 -5.87 -18.88
CA GLU A 598 13.18 -4.42 -19.09
C GLU A 598 12.64 -3.96 -20.45
N ILE A 599 12.82 -4.76 -21.50
CA ILE A 599 12.30 -4.45 -22.85
C ILE A 599 10.80 -4.67 -22.89
N TRP A 600 10.32 -5.78 -22.36
CA TRP A 600 8.88 -6.01 -22.20
C TRP A 600 8.20 -4.88 -21.45
N TYR A 601 8.79 -4.44 -20.32
CA TYR A 601 8.24 -3.32 -19.55
C TYR A 601 8.19 -2.03 -20.37
N ALA A 602 9.27 -1.72 -21.13
CA ALA A 602 9.30 -0.57 -22.01
C ALA A 602 8.22 -0.63 -23.11
N GLU A 603 7.99 -1.81 -23.70
CA GLU A 603 6.95 -2.05 -24.71
C GLU A 603 5.54 -1.89 -24.14
N GLN A 604 5.29 -2.40 -22.93
CA GLN A 604 3.98 -2.22 -22.27
C GLN A 604 3.73 -0.75 -21.92
N MET A 605 4.75 -0.05 -21.41
CA MET A 605 4.67 1.40 -21.16
C MET A 605 4.49 2.20 -22.44
N LEU A 606 5.11 1.78 -23.56
CA LEU A 606 4.89 2.37 -24.87
C LEU A 606 3.42 2.25 -25.32
N LYS A 607 2.81 1.07 -25.14
CA LYS A 607 1.37 0.87 -25.44
C LYS A 607 0.51 1.84 -24.64
N PHE A 608 0.75 1.93 -23.34
CA PHE A 608 0.04 2.88 -22.47
C PHE A 608 0.26 4.34 -22.90
N PHE A 609 1.50 4.76 -23.14
CA PHE A 609 1.78 6.15 -23.54
C PHE A 609 1.21 6.50 -24.94
N LYS A 610 1.09 5.55 -25.85
CA LYS A 610 0.37 5.76 -27.13
C LYS A 610 -1.12 6.01 -26.90
N GLU A 611 -1.75 5.26 -25.99
CA GLU A 611 -3.14 5.50 -25.57
C GLU A 611 -3.29 6.87 -24.91
N ALA A 612 -2.36 7.23 -24.02
CA ALA A 612 -2.31 8.54 -23.38
C ALA A 612 -2.16 9.68 -24.41
N TYR A 613 -1.27 9.50 -25.42
CA TYR A 613 -1.11 10.45 -26.51
C TYR A 613 -2.42 10.67 -27.26
N ASN A 614 -3.12 9.59 -27.58
CA ASN A 614 -4.38 9.66 -28.29
C ASN A 614 -5.52 10.28 -27.44
N ALA A 615 -5.53 10.04 -26.13
CA ALA A 615 -6.57 10.56 -25.23
C ALA A 615 -6.39 12.04 -24.88
N LEU A 616 -5.15 12.56 -24.83
CA LEU A 616 -4.88 13.95 -24.45
C LEU A 616 -5.33 14.94 -25.54
N LYS A 617 -5.72 16.15 -25.11
CA LYS A 617 -5.80 17.36 -25.95
C LYS A 617 -4.41 17.69 -26.49
N ASP A 618 -4.34 18.51 -27.57
CA ASP A 618 -3.05 18.86 -28.17
C ASP A 618 -2.19 19.74 -27.24
N ASP A 619 -2.82 20.59 -26.42
CA ASP A 619 -2.18 21.38 -25.37
C ASP A 619 -2.13 20.68 -24.01
N GLY A 620 -2.62 19.44 -23.90
CA GLY A 620 -2.66 18.65 -22.69
C GLY A 620 -1.27 18.20 -22.22
N LEU A 621 -1.16 17.90 -20.92
CA LEU A 621 0.06 17.40 -20.31
C LEU A 621 -0.06 15.94 -19.88
N LEU A 622 1.05 15.22 -20.01
CA LEU A 622 1.30 13.96 -19.34
C LEU A 622 2.27 14.19 -18.18
N ILE A 623 1.84 13.86 -16.96
CA ILE A 623 2.67 13.84 -15.76
C ILE A 623 2.91 12.40 -15.37
N VAL A 624 4.20 12.03 -15.29
CA VAL A 624 4.60 10.68 -14.85
C VAL A 624 5.41 10.79 -13.57
N TRP A 625 4.91 10.16 -12.51
CA TRP A 625 5.66 10.00 -11.26
C TRP A 625 6.54 8.78 -11.40
N PHE A 626 7.86 8.94 -11.25
CA PHE A 626 8.74 7.79 -11.36
C PHE A 626 9.98 7.93 -10.47
N THR A 627 10.35 6.84 -9.85
CA THR A 627 11.61 6.73 -9.12
C THR A 627 12.14 5.31 -9.18
N HIS A 628 13.41 5.17 -9.45
CA HIS A 628 14.09 3.88 -9.40
C HIS A 628 15.60 4.06 -9.26
N ARG A 629 16.26 3.13 -8.53
CA ARG A 629 17.70 3.18 -8.26
C ARG A 629 18.58 2.76 -9.44
N THR A 630 18.05 1.97 -10.38
CA THR A 630 18.79 1.46 -11.54
C THR A 630 18.51 2.29 -12.78
N LEU A 631 19.54 2.53 -13.58
CA LEU A 631 19.41 3.26 -14.85
C LEU A 631 18.58 2.48 -15.88
N ASN A 632 18.50 1.15 -15.79
CA ASN A 632 17.71 0.34 -16.72
C ASN A 632 16.21 0.66 -16.64
N ALA A 633 15.68 0.86 -15.41
CA ALA A 633 14.30 1.30 -15.25
C ALA A 633 14.04 2.66 -15.89
N TRP A 634 14.99 3.60 -15.78
CA TRP A 634 14.91 4.90 -16.42
C TRP A 634 14.98 4.80 -17.96
N LYS A 635 15.87 3.95 -18.49
CA LYS A 635 15.93 3.68 -19.92
C LYS A 635 14.58 3.21 -20.47
N SER A 636 13.92 2.29 -19.76
CA SER A 636 12.62 1.74 -20.16
C SER A 636 11.53 2.82 -20.26
N ILE A 637 11.37 3.64 -19.22
CA ILE A 637 10.37 4.72 -19.20
C ILE A 637 10.66 5.78 -20.28
N ILE A 638 11.92 6.20 -20.40
CA ILE A 638 12.32 7.23 -21.36
C ILE A 638 12.18 6.74 -22.79
N SER A 639 12.55 5.49 -23.08
CA SER A 639 12.36 4.90 -24.41
C SER A 639 10.88 4.77 -24.79
N ALA A 640 10.01 4.47 -23.82
CA ALA A 640 8.57 4.43 -24.03
C ALA A 640 7.97 5.82 -24.30
N LEU A 641 8.42 6.87 -23.60
CA LEU A 641 8.04 8.26 -23.85
C LEU A 641 8.50 8.70 -25.24
N TYR A 642 9.76 8.41 -25.61
CA TYR A 642 10.29 8.68 -26.96
C TYR A 642 9.44 8.01 -28.03
N GLY A 643 9.19 6.70 -27.88
CA GLY A 643 8.46 5.89 -28.87
C GLY A 643 6.98 6.25 -29.02
N SER A 644 6.41 6.93 -28.04
CA SER A 644 5.03 7.43 -28.04
C SER A 644 4.88 8.88 -28.51
N ASN A 645 5.96 9.48 -28.99
CA ASN A 645 6.00 10.86 -29.50
C ASN A 645 5.67 11.93 -28.45
N PHE A 646 5.97 11.64 -27.18
CA PHE A 646 6.04 12.64 -26.14
C PHE A 646 7.45 13.23 -26.03
N TYR A 647 7.55 14.50 -25.62
CA TYR A 647 8.84 15.06 -25.23
C TYR A 647 8.77 15.65 -23.82
N VAL A 648 9.84 15.44 -23.05
CA VAL A 648 9.97 15.89 -21.66
C VAL A 648 10.33 17.37 -21.66
N THR A 649 9.47 18.21 -21.06
CA THR A 649 9.68 19.66 -20.96
C THR A 649 10.33 20.07 -19.65
N ARG A 650 10.06 19.35 -18.56
CA ARG A 650 10.55 19.66 -17.21
C ARG A 650 10.60 18.40 -16.34
N ILE A 651 11.41 18.42 -15.29
CA ILE A 651 11.47 17.37 -14.26
C ILE A 651 11.60 18.01 -12.89
N TRP A 652 10.72 17.63 -11.95
CA TRP A 652 10.75 18.11 -10.57
C TRP A 652 10.99 16.98 -9.58
N PRO A 653 11.93 17.11 -8.64
CA PRO A 653 12.09 16.15 -7.55
C PRO A 653 11.14 16.50 -6.41
N VAL A 654 10.37 15.53 -5.91
CA VAL A 654 9.45 15.69 -4.77
C VAL A 654 9.68 14.58 -3.75
N THR A 655 9.75 14.93 -2.47
CA THR A 655 9.87 13.93 -1.39
C THR A 655 8.53 13.19 -1.26
N THR A 656 8.54 11.88 -1.48
CA THR A 656 7.33 11.04 -1.45
C THR A 656 7.46 9.80 -0.58
N GLU A 657 8.66 9.54 -0.03
CA GLU A 657 8.96 8.37 0.78
C GLU A 657 9.10 8.71 2.27
N LEU A 658 8.94 7.70 3.12
CA LEU A 658 9.06 7.84 4.57
C LEU A 658 10.47 8.24 5.00
N LEU A 659 10.64 9.44 5.54
CA LEU A 659 11.89 9.93 6.13
C LEU A 659 12.41 9.08 7.32
N THR A 660 11.56 8.18 7.85
CA THR A 660 11.85 7.35 9.04
C THR A 660 12.19 5.90 8.73
N ARG A 661 12.37 5.52 7.48
CA ARG A 661 12.85 4.18 7.16
C ARG A 661 14.27 4.01 7.72
N LEU A 662 14.38 3.36 8.89
CA LEU A 662 15.67 3.01 9.54
C LEU A 662 16.61 2.24 8.61
N VAL A 663 16.09 1.60 7.58
CA VAL A 663 16.84 0.91 6.52
C VAL A 663 17.50 1.91 5.57
N ALA A 664 16.87 3.05 5.31
CA ALA A 664 17.43 4.11 4.45
C ALA A 664 18.69 4.76 5.07
N LYS A 665 18.78 4.78 6.42
CA LYS A 665 19.96 5.33 7.12
C LYS A 665 21.17 4.39 7.14
N LYS A 666 20.98 3.07 6.97
CA LYS A 666 22.08 2.08 6.99
C LYS A 666 22.56 1.65 5.60
N ASN A 667 21.70 1.73 4.60
CA ASN A 667 22.03 1.46 3.19
C ASN A 667 21.77 2.72 2.39
N ASN A 668 22.80 3.32 1.82
CA ASN A 668 22.75 4.45 0.89
C ASN A 668 21.98 4.16 -0.43
N ASP A 669 21.16 3.10 -0.47
CA ASP A 669 20.56 2.55 -1.67
C ASP A 669 19.05 2.82 -1.83
N VAL A 670 18.41 3.53 -0.89
CA VAL A 670 16.98 3.86 -0.98
C VAL A 670 16.84 5.32 -1.42
N LEU A 671 16.13 5.54 -2.52
CA LEU A 671 15.74 6.88 -2.97
C LEU A 671 14.55 7.37 -2.14
N ASP A 672 14.67 8.58 -1.59
CA ASP A 672 13.63 9.20 -0.74
C ASP A 672 12.67 10.09 -1.57
N ARG A 673 12.99 10.29 -2.84
CA ARG A 673 12.30 11.23 -3.72
C ARG A 673 11.80 10.54 -4.99
N THR A 674 10.73 11.09 -5.52
CA THR A 674 10.18 10.73 -6.83
C THR A 674 10.42 11.88 -7.81
N LEU A 675 10.77 11.58 -9.04
CA LEU A 675 10.81 12.57 -10.11
C LEU A 675 9.43 12.68 -10.76
N ILE A 676 8.99 13.90 -10.91
CA ILE A 676 7.77 14.29 -11.63
C ILE A 676 8.20 14.70 -13.02
N ILE A 677 7.99 13.82 -13.98
CA ILE A 677 8.31 14.03 -15.40
C ILE A 677 7.13 14.73 -16.03
N VAL A 678 7.36 15.92 -16.56
CA VAL A 678 6.38 16.72 -17.31
C VAL A 678 6.62 16.53 -18.79
N ALA A 679 5.64 16.03 -19.50
CA ALA A 679 5.77 15.74 -20.93
C ALA A 679 4.58 16.30 -21.73
N ARG A 680 4.87 16.72 -22.97
CA ARG A 680 3.91 17.21 -23.97
C ARG A 680 3.94 16.34 -25.21
N LYS A 681 2.87 16.40 -25.98
CA LYS A 681 2.87 15.96 -27.37
C LYS A 681 3.94 16.73 -28.14
N LYS A 682 4.75 16.02 -28.91
CA LYS A 682 5.89 16.60 -29.60
C LYS A 682 5.47 17.56 -30.70
N LEU A 683 6.03 18.76 -30.69
CA LEU A 683 5.92 19.73 -31.75
C LEU A 683 6.98 19.49 -32.81
N LYS A 684 6.70 19.94 -34.05
CA LYS A 684 7.64 19.81 -35.22
C LYS A 684 8.90 20.70 -35.13
N THR A 685 9.27 21.22 -33.96
CA THR A 685 10.44 22.08 -33.78
C THR A 685 11.71 21.25 -33.56
N LYS A 686 12.78 21.62 -34.26
CA LYS A 686 14.11 21.04 -34.05
C LYS A 686 14.72 21.63 -32.79
N VAL A 687 14.90 20.81 -31.77
CA VAL A 687 15.62 21.14 -30.53
C VAL A 687 16.89 20.28 -30.53
N ASP A 688 18.04 20.92 -30.19
CA ASP A 688 19.29 20.18 -30.05
C ASP A 688 19.26 19.32 -28.77
N MET A 689 19.65 18.06 -28.89
CA MET A 689 19.61 17.10 -27.77
C MET A 689 20.59 17.49 -26.66
N LYS A 690 21.78 18.04 -26.97
CA LYS A 690 22.77 18.44 -25.98
C LYS A 690 22.31 19.67 -25.20
N GLU A 691 21.77 20.65 -25.94
CA GLU A 691 21.18 21.86 -25.34
C GLU A 691 20.03 21.51 -24.40
N HIS A 692 19.13 20.61 -24.82
CA HIS A 692 18.02 20.15 -23.99
C HIS A 692 18.50 19.36 -22.77
N ALA A 693 19.53 18.51 -22.93
CA ALA A 693 20.16 17.80 -21.82
C ALA A 693 20.75 18.74 -20.78
N GLN A 694 21.45 19.80 -21.21
CA GLN A 694 21.98 20.83 -20.35
C GLN A 694 20.85 21.53 -19.58
N LYS A 695 19.80 21.97 -20.27
CA LYS A 695 18.63 22.61 -19.66
C LYS A 695 18.07 21.74 -18.55
N LEU A 696 17.63 20.51 -18.86
CA LEU A 696 17.01 19.61 -17.88
C LEU A 696 17.95 19.32 -16.68
N ALA A 697 19.24 19.14 -16.95
CA ALA A 697 20.23 18.84 -15.92
C ALA A 697 20.49 20.01 -14.97
N TYR A 698 20.54 21.24 -15.48
CA TYR A 698 20.68 22.44 -14.64
C TYR A 698 19.42 22.69 -13.79
N GLU A 699 18.24 22.57 -14.39
CA GLU A 699 16.97 22.81 -13.73
C GLU A 699 16.70 21.81 -12.59
N ILE A 700 16.97 20.51 -12.82
CA ILE A 700 16.83 19.50 -11.77
C ILE A 700 17.89 19.64 -10.68
N ALA A 701 19.13 20.02 -11.02
CA ALA A 701 20.20 20.23 -10.05
C ALA A 701 19.88 21.35 -9.06
N ASP A 702 19.30 22.44 -9.55
CA ASP A 702 18.84 23.55 -8.72
C ASP A 702 17.76 23.11 -7.75
N ALA A 703 16.73 22.44 -8.24
CA ALA A 703 15.64 21.90 -7.42
C ALA A 703 16.12 20.84 -6.39
N LEU A 704 17.06 19.98 -6.77
CA LEU A 704 17.65 18.97 -5.89
C LEU A 704 18.49 19.59 -4.77
N LYS A 705 19.22 20.67 -5.08
CA LYS A 705 19.98 21.45 -4.10
C LYS A 705 19.05 22.11 -3.07
N GLU A 706 17.95 22.69 -3.54
CA GLU A 706 16.94 23.35 -2.70
C GLU A 706 16.33 22.42 -1.64
N ILE A 707 16.14 21.14 -1.97
CA ILE A 707 15.62 20.10 -1.06
C ILE A 707 16.72 19.25 -0.40
N GLY A 708 18.00 19.65 -0.53
CA GLY A 708 19.10 19.02 0.18
C GLY A 708 19.46 17.61 -0.28
N THR A 709 19.36 17.31 -1.58
CA THR A 709 19.71 16.00 -2.15
C THR A 709 21.23 15.89 -2.36
N SER A 710 21.80 14.72 -2.09
CA SER A 710 23.24 14.48 -2.26
C SER A 710 23.53 13.01 -2.64
N GLY A 711 24.80 12.73 -2.93
CA GLY A 711 25.31 11.37 -3.13
C GLY A 711 24.72 10.64 -4.34
N LYS A 712 24.42 9.37 -4.14
CA LYS A 712 23.97 8.44 -5.20
C LYS A 712 22.62 8.83 -5.81
N GLU A 713 21.73 9.38 -5.00
CA GLU A 713 20.41 9.83 -5.44
C GLU A 713 20.53 11.00 -6.42
N LEU A 714 21.34 12.00 -6.09
CA LEU A 714 21.65 13.13 -6.99
C LEU A 714 22.18 12.63 -8.33
N LYS A 715 23.17 11.71 -8.30
CA LYS A 715 23.75 11.14 -9.52
C LYS A 715 22.69 10.46 -10.37
N THR A 716 21.86 9.59 -9.79
CA THR A 716 20.81 8.86 -10.51
C THR A 716 19.84 9.83 -11.19
N PHE A 717 19.42 10.88 -10.52
CA PHE A 717 18.46 11.84 -11.03
C PHE A 717 19.05 12.75 -12.11
N LEU A 718 20.31 13.12 -12.03
CA LEU A 718 21.00 13.83 -13.12
C LEU A 718 21.09 12.97 -14.39
N TYR A 719 21.43 11.69 -14.25
CA TYR A 719 21.40 10.77 -15.40
C TYR A 719 19.99 10.62 -15.99
N ALA A 720 18.97 10.49 -15.15
CA ALA A 720 17.59 10.40 -15.62
C ALA A 720 17.15 11.64 -16.40
N ALA A 721 17.50 12.84 -15.92
CA ALA A 721 17.19 14.09 -16.58
C ALA A 721 17.90 14.21 -17.94
N ILE A 722 19.19 13.90 -17.97
CA ILE A 722 19.99 13.96 -19.22
C ILE A 722 19.48 12.92 -20.24
N MET A 723 19.19 11.70 -19.80
CA MET A 723 18.59 10.68 -20.67
C MET A 723 17.25 11.12 -21.24
N SER A 724 16.45 11.89 -20.50
CA SER A 724 15.16 12.40 -20.98
C SER A 724 15.28 13.32 -22.19
N SER A 725 16.48 13.87 -22.48
CA SER A 725 16.73 14.68 -23.66
C SER A 725 16.58 13.94 -24.99
N VAL A 726 16.64 12.58 -24.99
CA VAL A 726 16.41 11.80 -26.20
C VAL A 726 15.01 11.97 -26.79
N THR A 727 14.06 12.41 -25.94
CA THR A 727 12.67 12.60 -26.35
C THR A 727 12.45 13.75 -27.35
N VAL A 728 13.44 14.65 -27.53
CA VAL A 728 13.38 15.69 -28.60
C VAL A 728 13.76 15.17 -29.98
N MET A 729 14.44 13.99 -30.06
CA MET A 729 14.93 13.43 -31.33
C MET A 729 13.76 12.93 -32.20
N PRO A 730 13.88 12.99 -33.54
CA PRO A 730 12.87 12.45 -34.45
C PRO A 730 12.51 11.01 -34.10
N LEU A 731 11.23 10.64 -34.27
CA LEU A 731 10.75 9.29 -34.06
C LEU A 731 11.24 8.38 -35.22
N GLU A 732 11.84 7.25 -34.85
CA GLU A 732 12.32 6.24 -35.79
C GLU A 732 11.50 4.96 -35.70
N ASN A 733 11.50 4.17 -36.76
CA ASN A 733 10.98 2.81 -36.77
C ASN A 733 11.70 1.97 -35.72
N ASP A 734 11.00 1.00 -35.11
CA ASP A 734 11.51 0.21 -33.97
C ASP A 734 12.05 1.09 -32.85
N SER A 735 11.22 2.04 -32.43
CA SER A 735 11.59 3.16 -31.57
C SER A 735 12.21 2.74 -30.21
N ILE A 736 11.80 1.60 -29.64
CA ILE A 736 12.39 1.10 -28.39
C ILE A 736 13.84 0.68 -28.59
N ASN A 737 14.10 -0.22 -29.56
CA ASN A 737 15.44 -0.73 -29.81
C ASN A 737 16.39 0.37 -30.33
N TYR A 738 15.89 1.27 -31.16
CA TYR A 738 16.67 2.43 -31.64
C TYR A 738 17.05 3.35 -30.47
N CYS A 739 16.09 3.65 -29.56
CA CYS A 739 16.36 4.47 -28.40
C CYS A 739 17.40 3.81 -27.47
N TYR A 740 17.23 2.51 -27.16
CA TYR A 740 18.16 1.76 -26.29
C TYR A 740 19.57 1.69 -26.90
N SER A 741 19.70 1.37 -28.20
CA SER A 741 20.99 1.09 -28.85
C SER A 741 21.73 2.32 -29.36
N LYS A 742 21.03 3.41 -29.66
CA LYS A 742 21.59 4.60 -30.27
C LYS A 742 21.46 5.87 -29.44
N LEU A 743 20.24 6.21 -29.03
CA LEU A 743 19.98 7.51 -28.38
C LEU A 743 20.41 7.53 -26.90
N ILE A 744 20.10 6.50 -26.12
CA ILE A 744 20.52 6.40 -24.71
C ILE A 744 22.05 6.42 -24.58
N PRO A 745 22.84 5.62 -25.33
CA PRO A 745 24.29 5.72 -25.24
C PRO A 745 24.81 7.12 -25.53
N LYS A 746 24.28 7.80 -26.59
CA LYS A 746 24.64 9.19 -26.89
C LYS A 746 24.33 10.15 -25.74
N SER A 747 23.19 9.99 -25.09
CA SER A 747 22.83 10.81 -23.89
C SER A 747 23.76 10.56 -22.71
N LEU A 748 24.23 9.33 -22.53
CA LEU A 748 25.20 8.99 -21.48
C LEU A 748 26.59 9.56 -21.74
N GLU A 749 27.01 9.71 -23.00
CA GLU A 749 28.23 10.46 -23.36
C GLU A 749 28.08 11.93 -22.96
N ILE A 750 26.96 12.56 -23.29
CA ILE A 750 26.66 13.94 -22.91
C ILE A 750 26.67 14.07 -21.37
N ALA A 751 26.16 13.06 -20.64
CA ALA A 751 26.16 13.06 -19.18
C ALA A 751 27.59 13.08 -18.58
N LYS A 752 28.55 12.39 -19.19
CA LYS A 752 29.95 12.42 -18.73
C LYS A 752 30.56 13.83 -18.81
N GLU A 753 30.14 14.64 -19.77
CA GLU A 753 30.60 16.02 -19.90
C GLU A 753 29.87 16.97 -18.92
N ILE A 754 28.56 16.84 -18.79
CA ILE A 754 27.71 17.81 -18.08
C ILE A 754 27.75 17.62 -16.55
N ILE A 755 27.68 16.37 -16.06
CA ILE A 755 27.55 16.08 -14.62
C ILE A 755 28.72 16.67 -13.79
N PRO A 756 29.99 16.57 -14.21
CA PRO A 756 31.09 17.20 -13.45
C PRO A 756 30.96 18.71 -13.34
N ILE A 757 30.51 19.39 -14.41
CA ILE A 757 30.32 20.86 -14.43
C ILE A 757 29.22 21.26 -13.44
N ILE A 758 28.08 20.58 -13.49
CA ILE A 758 26.93 20.81 -12.59
C ILE A 758 27.31 20.55 -11.14
N THR A 759 27.99 19.42 -10.87
CA THR A 759 28.40 19.05 -9.51
C THR A 759 29.32 20.10 -8.91
N LYS A 760 30.28 20.61 -9.70
CA LYS A 760 31.16 21.69 -9.26
C LYS A 760 30.40 22.98 -9.00
N LYS A 761 29.49 23.37 -9.87
CA LYS A 761 28.71 24.61 -9.77
C LYS A 761 27.76 24.62 -8.54
N PHE A 762 26.99 23.56 -8.34
CA PHE A 762 25.92 23.53 -7.35
C PHE A 762 26.36 23.00 -5.97
N TYR A 763 27.39 22.13 -5.91
CA TYR A 763 27.78 21.39 -4.71
C TYR A 763 29.25 21.62 -4.28
N GLY A 764 30.05 22.38 -5.05
CA GLY A 764 31.44 22.76 -4.73
C GLY A 764 32.44 21.60 -4.75
N ASN A 765 33.71 21.89 -4.43
CA ASN A 765 34.80 20.92 -4.48
C ASN A 765 34.84 19.94 -3.27
N SER A 766 33.98 20.08 -2.28
CA SER A 766 34.01 19.33 -1.02
C SER A 766 33.57 17.86 -1.13
N ASN A 767 33.08 17.41 -2.28
CA ASN A 767 32.61 16.04 -2.51
C ASN A 767 33.58 15.20 -3.37
N LYS A 768 34.86 15.09 -2.96
CA LYS A 768 35.83 14.19 -3.63
C LYS A 768 35.40 12.71 -3.65
N SER A 769 34.58 12.28 -2.67
CA SER A 769 33.97 10.93 -2.67
C SER A 769 32.91 10.72 -3.77
N PHE A 770 32.29 11.80 -4.23
CA PHE A 770 31.27 11.78 -5.29
C PHE A 770 31.91 11.48 -6.67
N LEU A 771 33.11 12.01 -6.91
CA LEU A 771 33.82 11.85 -8.18
C LEU A 771 34.50 10.47 -8.32
N ARG A 772 34.86 9.78 -7.22
CA ARG A 772 35.47 8.44 -7.25
C ARG A 772 34.54 7.31 -7.70
N GLY A 773 33.24 7.53 -7.84
CA GLY A 773 32.27 6.57 -8.37
C GLY A 773 31.86 6.82 -9.84
N LEU A 774 32.64 7.64 -10.56
CA LEU A 774 32.39 7.97 -11.98
C LEU A 774 33.24 7.13 -12.96
N SER A 775 34.23 6.38 -12.44
CA SER A 775 35.06 5.44 -13.24
C SER A 775 34.38 4.09 -13.38
#